data_3344a1580151518e3ba0c370d17db44f
#
_entry.id   3344a1580151518e3ba0c370d17db44f
#
_cell.length_a   1.000
_cell.length_b   1.000
_cell.length_c   1.000
_cell.angle_alpha   90.00
_cell.angle_beta   90.00
_cell.angle_gamma   90.00
#
_symmetry.space_group_name_H-M   'P 1'
#
loop_
_entity.id
_entity.type
_entity.pdbx_description
1 polymer ?
#
loop_
_entity_poly.entity_id
_entity_poly.type
_entity_poly.pdbx_seq_one_letter_code
_entity_poly.pdbx_strand_id
1 'polypeptide(L)'
;MGEQQLDQVTSDELIYVPASECRRLLDARLPPHTAAEAFASVARINTLYMIARAWSGHLGTSFSSLDIMSWLFLNEMRDLDRGPGACDIFFSSKGHDAPGLYSVLVGLGLLPEEKMDNLRRLGGLPGHPHVETPYIQANTGSLGMGVSKAKGMAIANRLAGHPRRIFVLTGDGELQEGQFWESLASAARQRLGEIVVIIDHNKIQSDTWVEQVGDLGDLAAKLRAFGWHVSRCDGHDVGAIDGVFRALDGIADQPKVVVADTVKGKGVSFMEGPSMKAGDLYAYHSGAPTETEYANASMELLDRARGLFAASGLGALATKSARRPARREPRVTQNLISAYRDALVIQADRHPHLVVLDADLVKDCGLVPFAQKYPDRFVECGIAEQDMVSMACGLARRGALPVAHSFACFLSARPNEQIYNQCSEGSKVIYVGSLAGLLPGGPGHSHQSVRDIGALGSVPKLLLAEPAVESEVHALLEYLVDTEAESSYLRLVSVKWPVPFDYPAGQHVQPGQGWVVRDGRDLVVIGYGPWLLSNAWHAAEELQSNFGLTTRLINLPWLNRVDPAWLKEAIGDCRVVQLMDNHYVRGGQGEMLAAAIAELGLDPVTSVARVGVTELPECGTNDEVLAYHGLDVASLVDAFRAVVRRHSSGTVSQLA
;
A
#
# COMPACT_ATOMS: atom_id res chain seq x y z
N MET A 1 41.80 -30.44 13.65
CA MET A 1 40.44 -30.40 13.06
C MET A 1 39.63 -29.57 14.04
N GLY A 2 39.55 -28.25 13.79
CA GLY A 2 38.74 -27.33 14.59
C GLY A 2 37.31 -27.32 14.06
N GLU A 3 36.39 -27.67 14.90
CA GLU A 3 34.96 -27.42 14.67
C GLU A 3 34.78 -25.90 14.46
N GLN A 4 34.37 -25.54 13.24
CA GLN A 4 33.85 -24.18 13.00
C GLN A 4 32.57 -24.05 13.82
N GLN A 5 32.62 -23.28 14.89
CA GLN A 5 31.45 -22.81 15.61
C GLN A 5 30.57 -22.06 14.60
N LEU A 6 29.43 -22.65 14.25
CA LEU A 6 28.32 -21.95 13.62
C LEU A 6 27.88 -20.90 14.64
N ASP A 7 28.05 -19.62 14.29
CA ASP A 7 27.52 -18.53 15.10
C ASP A 7 26.01 -18.76 15.24
N GLN A 8 25.56 -19.06 16.45
CA GLN A 8 24.14 -19.08 16.78
C GLN A 8 23.60 -17.66 16.60
N VAL A 9 22.77 -17.46 15.57
CA VAL A 9 22.05 -16.20 15.36
C VAL A 9 21.11 -16.02 16.55
N THR A 10 21.42 -15.11 17.45
CA THR A 10 20.52 -14.75 18.57
C THR A 10 19.34 -13.95 18.00
N SER A 11 18.15 -14.12 18.58
CA SER A 11 16.89 -13.53 18.08
C SER A 11 16.90 -12.00 17.90
N ASP A 12 17.81 -11.30 18.56
CA ASP A 12 17.94 -9.83 18.54
C ASP A 12 18.95 -9.31 17.53
N GLU A 13 19.77 -10.16 16.92
CA GLU A 13 20.78 -9.75 15.93
C GLU A 13 20.32 -10.05 14.49
N LEU A 14 20.34 -9.02 13.66
CA LEU A 14 20.08 -9.11 12.23
C LEU A 14 21.40 -9.09 11.48
N ILE A 15 21.60 -10.03 10.55
CA ILE A 15 22.84 -10.19 9.79
C ILE A 15 22.66 -9.58 8.38
N TYR A 16 23.68 -8.88 7.91
CA TYR A 16 23.77 -8.40 6.54
C TYR A 16 25.18 -8.57 5.97
N VAL A 17 25.26 -8.55 4.64
CA VAL A 17 26.51 -8.60 3.91
C VAL A 17 26.90 -7.16 3.53
N PRO A 18 28.07 -6.66 3.95
CA PRO A 18 28.46 -5.28 3.65
C PRO A 18 28.74 -5.08 2.15
N ALA A 19 28.51 -3.88 1.63
CA ALA A 19 28.74 -3.53 0.23
C ALA A 19 30.20 -3.79 -0.22
N SER A 20 31.15 -3.80 0.71
CA SER A 20 32.55 -4.18 0.40
C SER A 20 32.69 -5.63 -0.10
N GLU A 21 31.83 -6.55 0.36
CA GLU A 21 31.83 -7.94 -0.13
C GLU A 21 31.26 -8.04 -1.55
N CYS A 22 30.20 -7.27 -1.84
CA CYS A 22 29.69 -7.15 -3.21
C CYS A 22 30.76 -6.59 -4.14
N ARG A 23 31.49 -5.55 -3.71
CA ARG A 23 32.59 -4.99 -4.49
C ARG A 23 33.70 -6.01 -4.72
N ARG A 24 34.09 -6.77 -3.68
CA ARG A 24 35.09 -7.86 -3.80
C ARG A 24 34.65 -8.91 -4.81
N LEU A 25 33.38 -9.27 -4.84
CA LEU A 25 32.80 -10.18 -5.82
C LEU A 25 32.88 -9.61 -7.24
N LEU A 26 32.52 -8.35 -7.45
CA LEU A 26 32.55 -7.68 -8.74
C LEU A 26 34.00 -7.51 -9.27
N ASP A 27 34.94 -7.15 -8.38
CA ASP A 27 36.35 -6.96 -8.73
C ASP A 27 37.06 -8.28 -9.09
N ALA A 28 36.55 -9.42 -8.64
CA ALA A 28 37.11 -10.75 -8.92
C ALA A 28 36.95 -11.19 -10.39
N ARG A 29 36.14 -10.49 -11.20
CA ARG A 29 35.92 -10.78 -12.62
C ARG A 29 35.57 -12.25 -12.88
N LEU A 30 34.67 -12.79 -12.09
CA LEU A 30 34.16 -14.14 -12.24
C LEU A 30 33.41 -14.30 -13.58
N PRO A 31 33.18 -15.54 -14.04
CA PRO A 31 32.26 -15.77 -15.16
C PRO A 31 30.90 -15.11 -14.86
N PRO A 32 30.27 -14.46 -15.86
CA PRO A 32 29.06 -13.66 -15.66
C PRO A 32 27.94 -14.39 -14.91
N HIS A 33 27.69 -15.66 -15.22
CA HIS A 33 26.68 -16.47 -14.56
C HIS A 33 27.01 -16.67 -13.08
N THR A 34 28.24 -17.06 -12.77
CA THR A 34 28.72 -17.26 -11.39
C THR A 34 28.64 -15.97 -10.56
N ALA A 35 29.01 -14.83 -11.18
CA ALA A 35 28.93 -13.54 -10.55
C ALA A 35 27.47 -13.16 -10.21
N ALA A 36 26.55 -13.35 -11.15
CA ALA A 36 25.14 -13.03 -10.94
C ALA A 36 24.47 -13.92 -9.88
N GLU A 37 24.75 -15.23 -9.87
CA GLU A 37 24.25 -16.15 -8.84
C GLU A 37 24.74 -15.79 -7.43
N ALA A 38 26.05 -15.52 -7.29
CA ALA A 38 26.63 -15.15 -6.02
C ALA A 38 26.09 -13.77 -5.54
N PHE A 39 25.93 -12.83 -6.46
CA PHE A 39 25.37 -11.50 -6.16
C PHE A 39 23.90 -11.60 -5.72
N ALA A 40 23.07 -12.36 -6.44
CA ALA A 40 21.67 -12.59 -6.08
C ALA A 40 21.53 -13.27 -4.69
N SER A 41 22.44 -14.18 -4.35
CA SER A 41 22.45 -14.82 -3.04
C SER A 41 22.74 -13.82 -1.90
N VAL A 42 23.71 -12.92 -2.09
CA VAL A 42 24.00 -11.81 -1.15
C VAL A 42 22.82 -10.85 -1.06
N ALA A 43 22.23 -10.48 -2.20
CA ALA A 43 21.10 -9.57 -2.22
C ALA A 43 19.87 -10.11 -1.45
N ARG A 44 19.64 -11.43 -1.43
CA ARG A 44 18.59 -12.06 -0.62
C ARG A 44 18.84 -11.88 0.89
N ILE A 45 20.08 -12.00 1.36
CA ILE A 45 20.44 -11.79 2.76
C ILE A 45 20.14 -10.34 3.15
N ASN A 46 20.56 -9.37 2.32
CA ASN A 46 20.36 -7.95 2.59
C ASN A 46 18.87 -7.54 2.51
N THR A 47 18.10 -8.17 1.64
CA THR A 47 16.65 -8.00 1.57
C THR A 47 15.97 -8.50 2.85
N LEU A 48 16.33 -9.70 3.31
CA LEU A 48 15.83 -10.26 4.57
C LEU A 48 16.15 -9.34 5.75
N TYR A 49 17.39 -8.85 5.82
CA TYR A 49 17.84 -7.88 6.82
C TYR A 49 16.96 -6.63 6.85
N MET A 50 16.80 -5.96 5.71
CA MET A 50 16.02 -4.73 5.62
C MET A 50 14.57 -4.91 6.09
N ILE A 51 13.91 -5.98 5.63
CA ILE A 51 12.50 -6.26 5.97
C ILE A 51 12.35 -6.64 7.45
N ALA A 52 13.25 -7.47 7.97
CA ALA A 52 13.25 -7.82 9.39
C ALA A 52 13.47 -6.61 10.29
N ARG A 53 14.39 -5.71 9.91
CA ARG A 53 14.67 -4.48 10.63
C ARG A 53 13.53 -3.49 10.61
N ALA A 54 12.86 -3.35 9.46
CA ALA A 54 11.69 -2.49 9.30
C ALA A 54 10.39 -3.05 9.90
N TRP A 55 10.37 -4.31 10.34
CA TRP A 55 9.18 -5.04 10.76
C TRP A 55 8.08 -5.07 9.69
N SER A 56 8.43 -4.84 8.43
CA SER A 56 7.48 -4.68 7.34
C SER A 56 8.18 -4.75 5.98
N GLY A 57 7.54 -5.36 5.01
CA GLY A 57 8.02 -5.46 3.63
C GLY A 57 7.40 -6.64 2.90
N HIS A 58 7.95 -7.00 1.73
CA HIS A 58 7.42 -8.07 0.87
C HIS A 58 8.55 -9.04 0.51
N LEU A 59 8.70 -10.11 1.30
CA LEU A 59 9.77 -11.10 1.12
C LEU A 59 9.59 -11.92 -0.15
N GLY A 60 8.41 -12.53 -0.30
CA GLY A 60 8.17 -13.51 -1.35
C GLY A 60 8.48 -13.01 -2.75
N THR A 61 7.97 -11.85 -3.09
CA THR A 61 8.15 -11.23 -4.41
C THR A 61 9.54 -10.61 -4.60
N SER A 62 10.18 -10.12 -3.53
CA SER A 62 11.57 -9.67 -3.60
C SER A 62 12.49 -10.84 -3.93
N PHE A 63 12.30 -11.98 -3.28
CA PHE A 63 13.14 -13.16 -3.48
C PHE A 63 12.97 -13.80 -4.86
N SER A 64 11.77 -13.82 -5.43
CA SER A 64 11.56 -14.35 -6.78
C SER A 64 12.26 -13.56 -7.86
N SER A 65 12.39 -12.24 -7.70
CA SER A 65 12.92 -11.35 -8.74
C SER A 65 14.44 -11.17 -8.71
N LEU A 66 15.13 -11.58 -7.64
CA LEU A 66 16.54 -11.20 -7.44
C LEU A 66 17.52 -11.79 -8.45
N ASP A 67 17.28 -13.00 -8.96
CA ASP A 67 18.13 -13.58 -10.01
C ASP A 67 18.01 -12.78 -11.30
N ILE A 68 16.78 -12.39 -11.66
CA ILE A 68 16.49 -11.56 -12.84
C ILE A 68 17.12 -10.17 -12.68
N MET A 69 16.88 -9.49 -11.55
CA MET A 69 17.46 -8.16 -11.32
C MET A 69 18.98 -8.19 -11.27
N SER A 70 19.58 -9.20 -10.63
CA SER A 70 21.03 -9.36 -10.59
C SER A 70 21.63 -9.53 -12.00
N TRP A 71 21.01 -10.39 -12.83
CA TRP A 71 21.47 -10.53 -14.23
C TRP A 71 21.35 -9.21 -15.00
N LEU A 72 20.18 -8.54 -14.92
CA LEU A 72 19.94 -7.28 -15.64
C LEU A 72 20.96 -6.20 -15.28
N PHE A 73 21.16 -5.93 -14.03
CA PHE A 73 22.05 -4.86 -13.57
C PHE A 73 23.53 -5.17 -13.77
N LEU A 74 23.92 -6.44 -13.73
CA LEU A 74 25.34 -6.82 -13.93
C LEU A 74 25.73 -6.98 -15.40
N ASN A 75 24.80 -7.37 -16.29
CA ASN A 75 25.17 -7.82 -17.62
C ASN A 75 24.39 -7.14 -18.75
N GLU A 76 23.15 -6.68 -18.52
CA GLU A 76 22.29 -6.13 -19.56
C GLU A 76 22.25 -4.61 -19.59
N MET A 77 22.12 -3.97 -18.43
CA MET A 77 21.97 -2.51 -18.36
C MET A 77 23.28 -1.79 -18.72
N ARG A 78 23.20 -0.87 -19.66
CA ARG A 78 24.33 -0.09 -20.19
C ARG A 78 24.47 1.23 -19.45
N ASP A 79 25.69 1.75 -19.38
CA ASP A 79 26.02 3.09 -18.92
C ASP A 79 25.58 3.41 -17.48
N LEU A 80 25.47 2.40 -16.59
CA LEU A 80 25.10 2.60 -15.19
C LEU A 80 26.06 3.54 -14.45
N ASP A 81 27.34 3.52 -14.83
CA ASP A 81 28.40 4.38 -14.30
C ASP A 81 28.23 5.86 -14.68
N ARG A 82 27.46 6.17 -15.71
CA ARG A 82 27.16 7.54 -16.17
C ARG A 82 25.99 8.18 -15.41
N GLY A 83 25.38 7.44 -14.50
CA GLY A 83 24.27 7.90 -13.66
C GLY A 83 22.88 7.72 -14.29
N PRO A 84 21.81 7.94 -13.48
CA PRO A 84 20.45 7.58 -13.86
C PRO A 84 19.87 8.34 -15.07
N GLY A 85 20.47 9.50 -15.40
CA GLY A 85 20.08 10.29 -16.58
C GLY A 85 20.66 9.79 -17.89
N ALA A 86 21.67 8.88 -17.89
CA ALA A 86 22.39 8.42 -19.06
C ALA A 86 22.28 6.92 -19.32
N CYS A 87 22.05 6.11 -18.32
CA CYS A 87 21.96 4.64 -18.43
C CYS A 87 20.65 4.16 -19.08
N ASP A 88 20.62 2.87 -19.46
CA ASP A 88 19.37 2.16 -19.73
C ASP A 88 18.41 2.31 -18.54
N ILE A 89 17.11 2.21 -18.76
CA ILE A 89 16.06 2.44 -17.76
C ILE A 89 15.58 1.09 -17.22
N PHE A 90 15.53 0.96 -15.90
CA PHE A 90 14.86 -0.14 -15.22
C PHE A 90 13.85 0.41 -14.20
N PHE A 91 12.68 -0.20 -14.13
CA PHE A 91 11.80 -0.06 -12.98
C PHE A 91 10.92 -1.28 -12.79
N SER A 92 10.64 -1.58 -11.51
CA SER A 92 9.68 -2.62 -11.14
C SER A 92 8.27 -2.04 -11.11
N SER A 93 7.41 -2.48 -12.04
CA SER A 93 6.01 -2.05 -12.12
C SER A 93 5.18 -2.58 -10.95
N LYS A 94 5.46 -3.81 -10.49
CA LYS A 94 4.80 -4.38 -9.31
C LYS A 94 5.16 -3.63 -8.02
N GLY A 95 6.35 -3.05 -7.92
CA GLY A 95 6.79 -2.11 -6.89
C GLY A 95 7.00 -2.69 -5.50
N HIS A 96 6.25 -3.70 -5.10
CA HIS A 96 6.36 -4.29 -3.77
C HIS A 96 7.61 -5.17 -3.57
N ASP A 97 8.40 -5.43 -4.62
CA ASP A 97 9.75 -6.00 -4.56
C ASP A 97 10.86 -4.95 -4.32
N ALA A 98 10.50 -3.73 -3.97
CA ALA A 98 11.44 -2.64 -3.69
C ALA A 98 12.60 -3.02 -2.76
N PRO A 99 12.43 -3.78 -1.65
CA PRO A 99 13.57 -4.19 -0.82
C PRO A 99 14.60 -5.02 -1.60
N GLY A 100 14.16 -5.88 -2.52
CA GLY A 100 15.05 -6.61 -3.44
C GLY A 100 15.83 -5.68 -4.36
N LEU A 101 15.13 -4.73 -5.00
CA LEU A 101 15.76 -3.72 -5.86
C LEU A 101 16.77 -2.86 -5.08
N TYR A 102 16.44 -2.41 -3.88
CA TYR A 102 17.36 -1.62 -3.07
C TYR A 102 18.61 -2.41 -2.68
N SER A 103 18.48 -3.70 -2.37
CA SER A 103 19.64 -4.55 -2.07
C SER A 103 20.58 -4.69 -3.27
N VAL A 104 20.04 -4.77 -4.48
CA VAL A 104 20.82 -4.76 -5.73
C VAL A 104 21.55 -3.42 -5.91
N LEU A 105 20.84 -2.29 -5.76
CA LEU A 105 21.42 -0.96 -5.91
C LEU A 105 22.53 -0.68 -4.86
N VAL A 106 22.34 -1.11 -3.62
CA VAL A 106 23.37 -1.01 -2.57
C VAL A 106 24.57 -1.90 -2.89
N GLY A 107 24.33 -3.15 -3.32
CA GLY A 107 25.40 -4.08 -3.68
C GLY A 107 26.27 -3.57 -4.83
N LEU A 108 25.69 -2.81 -5.75
CA LEU A 108 26.40 -2.15 -6.88
C LEU A 108 27.08 -0.82 -6.46
N GLY A 109 26.86 -0.35 -5.23
CA GLY A 109 27.35 0.96 -4.79
C GLY A 109 26.60 2.16 -5.39
N LEU A 110 25.42 1.93 -5.97
CA LEU A 110 24.55 2.97 -6.54
C LEU A 110 23.70 3.65 -5.45
N LEU A 111 23.51 2.98 -4.32
CA LEU A 111 22.95 3.53 -3.08
C LEU A 111 23.90 3.29 -1.92
N PRO A 112 23.96 4.21 -0.94
CA PRO A 112 24.77 4.04 0.27
C PRO A 112 24.32 2.85 1.14
N GLU A 113 25.27 2.10 1.73
CA GLU A 113 24.99 0.92 2.58
C GLU A 113 24.06 1.25 3.75
N GLU A 114 24.26 2.41 4.38
CA GLU A 114 23.46 2.87 5.54
C GLU A 114 21.98 3.08 5.23
N LYS A 115 21.60 3.18 3.97
CA LYS A 115 20.18 3.25 3.55
C LYS A 115 19.44 1.95 3.86
N MET A 116 20.12 0.81 3.94
CA MET A 116 19.48 -0.46 4.31
C MET A 116 18.88 -0.42 5.73
N ASP A 117 19.43 0.41 6.61
CA ASP A 117 18.93 0.56 7.98
C ASP A 117 17.59 1.31 8.07
N ASN A 118 17.23 2.00 7.01
CA ASN A 118 16.14 2.97 7.00
C ASN A 118 15.04 2.62 5.97
N LEU A 119 14.79 1.32 5.74
CA LEU A 119 13.62 0.89 4.95
C LEU A 119 12.33 1.28 5.69
N ARG A 120 11.39 1.90 4.98
CA ARG A 120 10.09 2.36 5.51
C ARG A 120 10.23 3.33 6.70
N ARG A 121 11.28 4.17 6.66
CA ARG A 121 11.50 5.26 7.61
C ARG A 121 11.42 6.60 6.90
N LEU A 122 11.02 7.63 7.60
CA LEU A 122 10.99 9.00 7.08
C LEU A 122 12.37 9.43 6.56
N GLY A 123 12.43 9.89 5.29
CA GLY A 123 13.69 10.22 4.61
C GLY A 123 14.60 9.02 4.29
N GLY A 124 14.12 7.80 4.54
CA GLY A 124 14.81 6.53 4.25
C GLY A 124 14.47 5.97 2.87
N LEU A 125 14.47 4.63 2.76
CA LEU A 125 14.03 3.92 1.56
C LEU A 125 12.51 3.67 1.65
N PRO A 126 11.71 4.15 0.68
CA PRO A 126 10.26 4.00 0.73
C PRO A 126 9.83 2.53 0.54
N GLY A 127 8.61 2.21 1.01
CA GLY A 127 8.05 0.86 0.93
C GLY A 127 7.77 0.38 -0.51
N HIS A 128 7.52 1.32 -1.42
CA HIS A 128 7.44 1.14 -2.87
C HIS A 128 8.36 2.14 -3.56
N PRO A 129 8.86 1.86 -4.78
CA PRO A 129 9.81 2.73 -5.47
C PRO A 129 9.28 4.15 -5.66
N HIS A 130 10.11 5.13 -5.30
CA HIS A 130 9.83 6.56 -5.47
C HIS A 130 10.98 7.26 -6.20
N VAL A 131 10.65 8.15 -7.14
CA VAL A 131 11.61 8.82 -8.04
C VAL A 131 12.66 9.69 -7.34
N GLU A 132 12.45 10.04 -6.08
CA GLU A 132 13.46 10.73 -5.28
C GLU A 132 14.61 9.82 -4.83
N THR A 133 14.41 8.50 -4.90
CA THR A 133 15.48 7.53 -4.68
C THR A 133 16.33 7.42 -5.94
N PRO A 134 17.65 7.60 -5.85
CA PRO A 134 18.54 7.49 -7.03
C PRO A 134 18.32 6.18 -7.80
N TYR A 135 18.39 6.24 -9.12
CA TYR A 135 18.14 5.12 -10.07
C TYR A 135 16.69 4.60 -10.10
N ILE A 136 15.77 5.16 -9.36
CA ILE A 136 14.34 4.87 -9.50
C ILE A 136 13.73 5.82 -10.54
N GLN A 137 13.25 5.27 -11.66
CA GLN A 137 12.79 6.04 -12.81
C GLN A 137 11.27 6.27 -12.84
N ALA A 138 10.51 5.58 -11.96
CA ALA A 138 9.06 5.72 -11.88
C ALA A 138 8.55 5.39 -10.47
N ASN A 139 7.57 6.15 -9.99
CA ASN A 139 6.79 5.77 -8.83
C ASN A 139 5.92 4.57 -9.20
N THR A 140 5.96 3.52 -8.38
CA THR A 140 5.20 2.28 -8.59
C THR A 140 4.54 1.81 -7.29
N GLY A 141 3.91 0.63 -7.30
CA GLY A 141 3.11 0.13 -6.18
C GLY A 141 1.61 0.07 -6.50
N SER A 142 1.10 1.00 -7.30
CA SER A 142 -0.21 0.86 -7.93
C SER A 142 -0.03 0.15 -9.28
N LEU A 143 -0.60 -1.05 -9.40
CA LEU A 143 -0.34 -2.01 -10.48
C LEU A 143 -0.92 -1.59 -11.85
N GLY A 144 -0.45 -2.23 -12.92
CA GLY A 144 -0.96 -2.12 -14.29
C GLY A 144 -0.40 -0.97 -15.14
N MET A 145 0.25 0.05 -14.54
CA MET A 145 0.65 1.27 -15.24
C MET A 145 2.05 1.22 -15.91
N GLY A 146 2.86 0.22 -15.58
CA GLY A 146 4.29 0.23 -15.94
C GLY A 146 4.56 0.28 -17.42
N VAL A 147 3.90 -0.55 -18.23
CA VAL A 147 4.11 -0.59 -19.67
C VAL A 147 3.70 0.74 -20.34
N SER A 148 2.63 1.36 -19.85
CA SER A 148 2.22 2.69 -20.34
C SER A 148 3.26 3.77 -20.06
N LYS A 149 3.87 3.77 -18.87
CA LYS A 149 4.99 4.67 -18.52
C LYS A 149 6.19 4.42 -19.43
N ALA A 150 6.57 3.15 -19.64
CA ALA A 150 7.66 2.78 -20.53
C ALA A 150 7.45 3.27 -21.97
N LYS A 151 6.22 3.18 -22.49
CA LYS A 151 5.90 3.75 -23.82
C LYS A 151 6.18 5.24 -23.89
N GLY A 152 5.74 6.00 -22.90
CA GLY A 152 6.00 7.44 -22.82
C GLY A 152 7.49 7.74 -22.80
N MET A 153 8.26 7.00 -21.99
CA MET A 153 9.72 7.15 -21.90
C MET A 153 10.41 6.79 -23.24
N ALA A 154 10.02 5.70 -23.90
CA ALA A 154 10.57 5.29 -25.19
C ALA A 154 10.33 6.34 -26.27
N ILE A 155 9.12 6.87 -26.38
CA ILE A 155 8.78 7.94 -27.32
C ILE A 155 9.60 9.20 -27.03
N ALA A 156 9.69 9.64 -25.78
CA ALA A 156 10.46 10.80 -25.37
C ALA A 156 11.96 10.64 -25.71
N ASN A 157 12.54 9.47 -25.42
CA ASN A 157 13.93 9.17 -25.74
C ASN A 157 14.19 9.19 -27.26
N ARG A 158 13.28 8.67 -28.09
CA ARG A 158 13.37 8.76 -29.56
C ARG A 158 13.31 10.21 -30.03
N LEU A 159 12.40 11.01 -29.51
CA LEU A 159 12.28 12.44 -29.87
C LEU A 159 13.53 13.24 -29.46
N ALA A 160 14.17 12.87 -28.36
CA ALA A 160 15.42 13.48 -27.91
C ALA A 160 16.67 12.98 -28.71
N GLY A 161 16.53 11.99 -29.60
CA GLY A 161 17.64 11.40 -30.36
C GLY A 161 18.54 10.47 -29.52
N HIS A 162 18.11 10.03 -28.37
CA HIS A 162 18.87 9.18 -27.46
C HIS A 162 18.07 7.92 -27.08
N PRO A 163 17.83 6.99 -28.02
CA PRO A 163 17.09 5.76 -27.71
C PRO A 163 17.85 4.94 -26.67
N ARG A 164 17.12 4.52 -25.60
CA ARG A 164 17.63 3.68 -24.51
C ARG A 164 16.71 2.49 -24.33
N ARG A 165 17.26 1.35 -23.91
CA ARG A 165 16.45 0.21 -23.54
C ARG A 165 15.69 0.52 -22.24
N ILE A 166 14.48 -0.01 -22.14
CA ILE A 166 13.61 0.16 -20.99
C ILE A 166 13.16 -1.21 -20.53
N PHE A 167 13.63 -1.62 -19.38
CA PHE A 167 13.28 -2.88 -18.72
C PHE A 167 12.18 -2.63 -17.70
N VAL A 168 11.04 -3.32 -17.85
CA VAL A 168 9.89 -3.22 -16.97
C VAL A 168 9.66 -4.58 -16.32
N LEU A 169 9.88 -4.69 -15.02
CA LEU A 169 9.58 -5.91 -14.28
C LEU A 169 8.15 -5.87 -13.77
N THR A 170 7.30 -6.80 -14.21
CA THR A 170 5.91 -6.93 -13.78
C THR A 170 5.71 -8.20 -12.95
N GLY A 171 4.64 -8.25 -12.15
CA GLY A 171 4.15 -9.50 -11.56
C GLY A 171 3.11 -10.17 -12.44
N ASP A 172 2.90 -11.47 -12.28
CA ASP A 172 1.85 -12.21 -12.98
C ASP A 172 0.44 -11.79 -12.54
N GLY A 173 0.21 -11.60 -11.22
CA GLY A 173 -1.05 -11.05 -10.72
C GLY A 173 -1.34 -9.63 -11.25
N GLU A 174 -0.32 -8.79 -11.48
CA GLU A 174 -0.47 -7.47 -12.07
C GLU A 174 -1.10 -7.52 -13.48
N LEU A 175 -0.97 -8.63 -14.19
CA LEU A 175 -1.52 -8.79 -15.53
C LEU A 175 -3.05 -8.95 -15.54
N GLN A 176 -3.68 -9.05 -14.39
CA GLN A 176 -5.15 -9.01 -14.29
C GLN A 176 -5.69 -7.58 -14.46
N GLU A 177 -4.86 -6.56 -14.26
CA GLU A 177 -5.22 -5.16 -14.51
C GLU A 177 -5.48 -4.87 -15.98
N GLY A 178 -6.64 -4.31 -16.29
CA GLY A 178 -7.04 -3.97 -17.65
C GLY A 178 -6.08 -3.04 -18.37
N GLN A 179 -5.48 -2.07 -17.66
CA GLN A 179 -4.53 -1.11 -18.23
C GLN A 179 -3.26 -1.78 -18.78
N PHE A 180 -2.83 -2.91 -18.23
CA PHE A 180 -1.72 -3.68 -18.81
C PHE A 180 -2.06 -4.05 -20.26
N TRP A 181 -3.22 -4.66 -20.50
CA TRP A 181 -3.66 -5.10 -21.84
C TRP A 181 -3.92 -3.93 -22.80
N GLU A 182 -4.51 -2.84 -22.33
CA GLU A 182 -4.68 -1.60 -23.11
C GLU A 182 -3.36 -1.05 -23.65
N SER A 183 -2.28 -1.22 -22.90
CA SER A 183 -0.97 -0.70 -23.24
C SER A 183 -0.32 -1.43 -24.42
N LEU A 184 -0.64 -2.71 -24.64
CA LEU A 184 0.12 -3.60 -25.52
C LEU A 184 -0.05 -3.29 -27.00
N ALA A 185 -1.29 -3.11 -27.48
CA ALA A 185 -1.56 -2.92 -28.90
C ALA A 185 -0.88 -1.67 -29.48
N SER A 186 -0.91 -0.56 -28.73
CA SER A 186 -0.28 0.69 -29.17
C SER A 186 1.24 0.64 -29.15
N ALA A 187 1.86 -0.11 -28.23
CA ALA A 187 3.30 -0.32 -28.20
C ALA A 187 3.78 -1.10 -29.43
N ALA A 188 3.07 -2.17 -29.79
CA ALA A 188 3.36 -2.97 -30.99
C ALA A 188 3.18 -2.15 -32.29
N ARG A 189 2.06 -1.41 -32.42
CA ARG A 189 1.80 -0.54 -33.58
C ARG A 189 2.90 0.51 -33.76
N GLN A 190 3.42 1.07 -32.68
CA GLN A 190 4.50 2.07 -32.71
C GLN A 190 5.90 1.46 -32.81
N ARG A 191 6.00 0.12 -32.85
CA ARG A 191 7.27 -0.62 -32.96
C ARG A 191 8.28 -0.17 -31.90
N LEU A 192 7.83 -0.14 -30.62
CA LEU A 192 8.67 0.31 -29.50
C LEU A 192 9.63 -0.80 -29.05
N GLY A 193 10.60 -1.14 -29.92
CA GLY A 193 11.55 -2.23 -29.71
C GLY A 193 12.53 -1.99 -28.55
N GLU A 194 12.61 -0.79 -28.01
CA GLU A 194 13.39 -0.48 -26.80
C GLU A 194 12.79 -1.07 -25.53
N ILE A 195 11.51 -1.41 -25.55
CA ILE A 195 10.79 -1.92 -24.36
C ILE A 195 10.98 -3.43 -24.24
N VAL A 196 11.44 -3.86 -23.08
CA VAL A 196 11.52 -5.25 -22.66
C VAL A 196 10.74 -5.39 -21.36
N VAL A 197 9.56 -6.01 -21.42
CA VAL A 197 8.77 -6.39 -20.24
C VAL A 197 9.25 -7.74 -19.76
N ILE A 198 9.51 -7.86 -18.47
CA ILE A 198 9.87 -9.12 -17.83
C ILE A 198 8.76 -9.45 -16.83
N ILE A 199 8.13 -10.60 -16.99
CA ILE A 199 7.07 -11.06 -16.10
C ILE A 199 7.69 -12.01 -15.08
N ASP A 200 7.72 -11.59 -13.81
CA ASP A 200 8.01 -12.48 -12.69
C ASP A 200 6.81 -13.42 -12.49
N HIS A 201 6.83 -14.53 -13.23
CA HIS A 201 5.76 -15.52 -13.25
C HIS A 201 5.95 -16.51 -12.11
N ASN A 202 5.75 -16.01 -10.87
CA ASN A 202 5.92 -16.81 -9.65
C ASN A 202 4.65 -17.59 -9.23
N LYS A 203 3.53 -17.38 -9.92
CA LYS A 203 2.25 -18.11 -9.85
C LYS A 203 1.43 -17.89 -8.58
N ILE A 204 1.87 -16.98 -7.69
CA ILE A 204 1.18 -16.67 -6.44
C ILE A 204 0.96 -15.15 -6.34
N GLN A 205 -0.29 -14.74 -6.15
CA GLN A 205 -0.69 -13.35 -5.94
C GLN A 205 -0.50 -12.93 -4.47
N SER A 206 -1.40 -12.11 -3.93
CA SER A 206 -1.32 -11.68 -2.53
C SER A 206 -1.41 -12.87 -1.59
N ASP A 207 -2.46 -13.65 -1.70
CA ASP A 207 -2.80 -14.69 -0.73
C ASP A 207 -2.79 -16.10 -1.28
N THR A 208 -3.02 -16.30 -2.60
CA THR A 208 -3.15 -17.62 -3.20
C THR A 208 -2.64 -17.68 -4.64
N TRP A 209 -2.86 -18.82 -5.30
CA TRP A 209 -2.39 -19.08 -6.65
C TRP A 209 -3.12 -18.21 -7.69
N VAL A 210 -2.37 -17.66 -8.66
CA VAL A 210 -2.93 -16.87 -9.77
C VAL A 210 -4.04 -17.64 -10.52
N GLU A 211 -3.86 -18.95 -10.74
CA GLU A 211 -4.85 -19.81 -11.41
C GLU A 211 -6.18 -19.94 -10.65
N GLN A 212 -6.16 -19.75 -9.31
CA GLN A 212 -7.36 -19.82 -8.48
C GLN A 212 -8.10 -18.48 -8.41
N VAL A 213 -7.38 -17.37 -8.57
CA VAL A 213 -7.93 -16.01 -8.53
C VAL A 213 -8.40 -15.58 -9.91
N GLY A 214 -7.53 -15.66 -10.90
CA GLY A 214 -7.83 -15.29 -12.29
C GLY A 214 -6.82 -15.91 -13.23
N ASP A 215 -7.14 -17.10 -13.76
CA ASP A 215 -6.26 -17.85 -14.65
C ASP A 215 -5.90 -17.03 -15.90
N LEU A 216 -4.61 -16.79 -16.09
CA LEU A 216 -4.09 -16.07 -17.25
C LEU A 216 -4.13 -16.90 -18.55
N GLY A 217 -4.41 -18.21 -18.47
CA GLY A 217 -4.44 -19.13 -19.58
C GLY A 217 -3.12 -19.18 -20.36
N ASP A 218 -3.17 -19.34 -21.70
CA ASP A 218 -1.96 -19.27 -22.53
C ASP A 218 -1.49 -17.81 -22.67
N LEU A 219 -0.75 -17.36 -21.65
CA LEU A 219 -0.20 -16.01 -21.58
C LEU A 219 0.68 -15.68 -22.80
N ALA A 220 1.50 -16.63 -23.23
CA ALA A 220 2.41 -16.41 -24.34
C ALA A 220 1.65 -16.21 -25.68
N ALA A 221 0.59 -17.01 -25.92
CA ALA A 221 -0.26 -16.83 -27.12
C ALA A 221 -0.99 -15.49 -27.07
N LYS A 222 -1.55 -15.08 -25.92
CA LYS A 222 -2.22 -13.78 -25.76
C LYS A 222 -1.26 -12.61 -26.08
N LEU A 223 -0.06 -12.62 -25.51
CA LEU A 223 0.92 -11.55 -25.74
C LEU A 223 1.38 -11.48 -27.20
N ARG A 224 1.59 -12.65 -27.86
CA ARG A 224 1.90 -12.69 -29.31
C ARG A 224 0.76 -12.14 -30.15
N ALA A 225 -0.50 -12.41 -29.79
CA ALA A 225 -1.65 -11.86 -30.51
C ALA A 225 -1.73 -10.33 -30.47
N PHE A 226 -1.17 -9.68 -29.42
CA PHE A 226 -0.98 -8.23 -29.36
C PHE A 226 0.22 -7.71 -30.19
N GLY A 227 0.94 -8.60 -30.87
CA GLY A 227 2.09 -8.21 -31.73
C GLY A 227 3.41 -8.06 -30.98
N TRP A 228 3.55 -8.65 -29.80
CA TRP A 228 4.79 -8.64 -29.03
C TRP A 228 5.66 -9.88 -29.36
N HIS A 229 6.98 -9.70 -29.34
CA HIS A 229 7.89 -10.84 -29.31
C HIS A 229 7.88 -11.45 -27.91
N VAL A 230 7.70 -12.76 -27.80
CA VAL A 230 7.56 -13.46 -26.51
C VAL A 230 8.58 -14.58 -26.40
N SER A 231 9.42 -14.48 -25.39
CA SER A 231 10.34 -15.51 -24.93
C SER A 231 9.91 -16.05 -23.55
N ARG A 232 10.32 -17.26 -23.20
CA ARG A 232 10.06 -17.83 -21.89
C ARG A 232 11.29 -18.60 -21.40
N CYS A 233 11.62 -18.48 -20.11
CA CYS A 233 12.76 -19.17 -19.50
C CYS A 233 12.49 -19.46 -18.02
N ASP A 234 13.30 -20.33 -17.42
CA ASP A 234 13.45 -20.41 -15.98
C ASP A 234 14.10 -19.12 -15.49
N GLY A 235 13.37 -18.38 -14.63
CA GLY A 235 13.83 -17.10 -14.07
C GLY A 235 14.85 -17.24 -12.94
N HIS A 236 15.20 -18.49 -12.57
CA HIS A 236 16.25 -18.80 -11.60
C HIS A 236 17.49 -19.45 -12.24
N ASP A 237 17.43 -19.81 -13.53
CA ASP A 237 18.57 -20.25 -14.31
C ASP A 237 19.19 -19.07 -15.05
N VAL A 238 20.30 -18.55 -14.54
CA VAL A 238 21.00 -17.40 -15.09
C VAL A 238 21.47 -17.67 -16.52
N GLY A 239 21.82 -18.93 -16.86
CA GLY A 239 22.18 -19.32 -18.22
C GLY A 239 21.01 -19.26 -19.20
N ALA A 240 19.81 -19.66 -18.73
CA ALA A 240 18.58 -19.54 -19.52
C ALA A 240 18.18 -18.07 -19.73
N ILE A 241 18.34 -17.23 -18.72
CA ILE A 241 18.12 -15.78 -18.80
C ILE A 241 19.08 -15.16 -19.84
N ASP A 242 20.38 -15.41 -19.75
CA ASP A 242 21.40 -14.96 -20.73
C ASP A 242 21.03 -15.39 -22.17
N GLY A 243 20.66 -16.65 -22.36
CA GLY A 243 20.24 -17.19 -23.65
C GLY A 243 19.07 -16.42 -24.26
N VAL A 244 18.08 -16.07 -23.45
CA VAL A 244 16.94 -15.27 -23.89
C VAL A 244 17.38 -13.85 -24.27
N PHE A 245 18.15 -13.15 -23.44
CA PHE A 245 18.57 -11.76 -23.72
C PHE A 245 19.44 -11.66 -24.98
N ARG A 246 20.35 -12.61 -25.21
CA ARG A 246 21.12 -12.71 -26.48
C ARG A 246 20.20 -12.88 -27.70
N ALA A 247 19.14 -13.67 -27.59
CA ALA A 247 18.18 -13.83 -28.67
C ALA A 247 17.37 -12.56 -28.93
N LEU A 248 17.14 -11.72 -27.92
CA LEU A 248 16.44 -10.44 -28.07
C LEU A 248 17.27 -9.34 -28.76
N ASP A 249 18.59 -9.42 -28.76
CA ASP A 249 19.47 -8.39 -29.37
C ASP A 249 19.21 -8.17 -30.86
N GLY A 250 18.73 -9.19 -31.56
CA GLY A 250 18.39 -9.10 -32.99
C GLY A 250 17.03 -8.46 -33.30
N ILE A 251 16.24 -8.11 -32.28
CA ILE A 251 14.85 -7.66 -32.43
C ILE A 251 14.75 -6.16 -32.13
N ALA A 252 14.76 -5.34 -33.21
CA ALA A 252 14.75 -3.89 -33.09
C ALA A 252 13.36 -3.24 -33.18
N ASP A 253 12.47 -3.81 -33.98
CA ASP A 253 11.21 -3.16 -34.40
C ASP A 253 9.97 -3.68 -33.66
N GLN A 254 10.12 -4.49 -32.65
CA GLN A 254 9.03 -5.14 -31.94
C GLN A 254 9.27 -5.07 -30.43
N PRO A 255 8.29 -4.63 -29.63
CA PRO A 255 8.39 -4.71 -28.17
C PRO A 255 8.46 -6.18 -27.72
N LYS A 256 9.15 -6.43 -26.62
CA LYS A 256 9.54 -7.76 -26.17
C LYS A 256 8.96 -8.07 -24.80
N VAL A 257 8.57 -9.34 -24.61
CA VAL A 257 8.18 -9.87 -23.32
C VAL A 257 9.02 -11.11 -23.03
N VAL A 258 9.57 -11.18 -21.83
CA VAL A 258 10.19 -12.36 -21.25
C VAL A 258 9.29 -12.87 -20.14
N VAL A 259 8.69 -14.05 -20.30
CA VAL A 259 8.00 -14.76 -19.22
C VAL A 259 9.06 -15.56 -18.46
N ALA A 260 9.44 -15.04 -17.30
CA ALA A 260 10.40 -15.70 -16.41
C ALA A 260 9.65 -16.54 -15.38
N ASP A 261 9.69 -17.86 -15.54
CA ASP A 261 9.11 -18.78 -14.54
C ASP A 261 9.94 -18.77 -13.28
N THR A 262 9.35 -18.30 -12.19
CA THR A 262 10.01 -18.13 -10.89
C THR A 262 9.25 -18.84 -9.76
N VAL A 263 9.83 -18.80 -8.57
CA VAL A 263 9.25 -19.33 -7.34
C VAL A 263 9.16 -18.21 -6.32
N LYS A 264 7.95 -17.86 -5.88
CA LYS A 264 7.74 -16.88 -4.82
C LYS A 264 8.40 -17.34 -3.52
N GLY A 265 9.24 -16.50 -2.92
CA GLY A 265 10.00 -16.87 -1.72
C GLY A 265 11.32 -17.62 -1.98
N LYS A 266 11.83 -17.62 -3.21
CA LYS A 266 13.01 -18.35 -3.66
C LYS A 266 14.23 -18.21 -2.75
N GLY A 267 14.81 -19.35 -2.37
CA GLY A 267 16.04 -19.42 -1.60
C GLY A 267 15.85 -19.70 -0.11
N VAL A 268 14.61 -19.71 0.37
CA VAL A 268 14.26 -20.13 1.74
C VAL A 268 13.18 -21.21 1.66
N SER A 269 13.52 -22.42 2.03
CA SER A 269 12.73 -23.63 1.75
C SER A 269 11.28 -23.57 2.23
N PHE A 270 11.03 -23.02 3.41
CA PHE A 270 9.68 -22.90 3.99
C PHE A 270 8.91 -21.65 3.52
N MET A 271 9.55 -20.73 2.80
CA MET A 271 8.92 -19.55 2.19
C MET A 271 8.58 -19.76 0.71
N GLU A 272 9.16 -20.77 0.07
CA GLU A 272 8.89 -21.06 -1.34
C GLU A 272 7.43 -21.47 -1.55
N GLY A 273 6.78 -20.92 -2.58
CA GLY A 273 5.37 -21.20 -2.91
C GLY A 273 5.02 -22.70 -2.92
N PRO A 274 5.84 -23.58 -3.51
CA PRO A 274 5.59 -25.03 -3.49
C PRO A 274 5.53 -25.66 -2.10
N SER A 275 6.01 -25.00 -1.04
CA SER A 275 5.89 -25.48 0.34
C SER A 275 4.50 -25.24 0.94
N MET A 276 3.66 -24.42 0.29
CA MET A 276 2.31 -24.09 0.73
C MET A 276 1.39 -25.31 0.60
N LYS A 277 0.66 -25.63 1.67
CA LYS A 277 -0.31 -26.73 1.64
C LYS A 277 -1.56 -26.33 0.89
N ALA A 278 -2.27 -27.31 0.34
CA ALA A 278 -3.53 -27.06 -0.34
C ALA A 278 -4.55 -26.42 0.62
N GLY A 279 -5.09 -25.28 0.22
CA GLY A 279 -6.07 -24.50 1.01
C GLY A 279 -5.46 -23.49 1.98
N ASP A 280 -4.12 -23.44 2.12
CA ASP A 280 -3.44 -22.42 2.92
C ASP A 280 -3.31 -21.12 2.10
N LEU A 281 -3.27 -20.01 2.81
CA LEU A 281 -2.92 -18.70 2.25
C LEU A 281 -1.41 -18.45 2.38
N TYR A 282 -0.82 -17.80 1.38
CA TYR A 282 0.61 -17.49 1.38
C TYR A 282 0.98 -16.49 2.49
N ALA A 283 1.90 -16.90 3.37
CA ALA A 283 2.21 -16.15 4.58
C ALA A 283 3.23 -15.02 4.38
N TYR A 284 4.04 -15.07 3.30
CA TYR A 284 5.20 -14.17 3.13
C TYR A 284 4.99 -13.14 2.02
N HIS A 285 3.74 -12.82 1.70
CA HIS A 285 3.45 -11.74 0.75
C HIS A 285 3.82 -10.39 1.35
N SER A 286 3.30 -10.07 2.52
CA SER A 286 3.56 -8.81 3.25
C SER A 286 3.89 -9.08 4.72
N GLY A 287 4.55 -8.12 5.38
CA GLY A 287 4.96 -8.22 6.78
C GLY A 287 6.44 -8.50 6.95
N ALA A 288 6.83 -8.89 8.16
CA ALA A 288 8.19 -9.30 8.50
C ALA A 288 8.15 -10.72 9.10
N PRO A 289 9.23 -11.50 8.94
CA PRO A 289 9.32 -12.83 9.53
C PRO A 289 9.38 -12.73 11.07
N THR A 290 8.84 -13.72 11.74
CA THR A 290 9.06 -13.93 13.18
C THR A 290 10.55 -14.12 13.46
N GLU A 291 10.95 -14.05 14.74
CA GLU A 291 12.35 -14.24 15.13
C GLU A 291 12.88 -15.63 14.70
N THR A 292 12.08 -16.68 14.91
CA THR A 292 12.43 -18.05 14.51
C THR A 292 12.53 -18.21 13.00
N GLU A 293 11.58 -17.65 12.25
CA GLU A 293 11.60 -17.67 10.79
C GLU A 293 12.80 -16.88 10.24
N TYR A 294 13.11 -15.71 10.84
CA TYR A 294 14.30 -14.95 10.48
C TYR A 294 15.59 -15.75 10.67
N ALA A 295 15.75 -16.38 11.83
CA ALA A 295 16.94 -17.18 12.14
C ALA A 295 17.11 -18.34 11.15
N ASN A 296 16.03 -19.08 10.88
CA ASN A 296 16.05 -20.21 9.93
C ASN A 296 16.36 -19.73 8.50
N ALA A 297 15.69 -18.68 8.04
CA ALA A 297 15.93 -18.10 6.71
C ALA A 297 17.36 -17.58 6.57
N SER A 298 17.89 -16.90 7.60
CA SER A 298 19.26 -16.40 7.59
C SER A 298 20.29 -17.54 7.48
N MET A 299 20.09 -18.67 8.17
CA MET A 299 20.96 -19.84 8.05
C MET A 299 20.98 -20.40 6.63
N GLU A 300 19.80 -20.67 6.03
CA GLU A 300 19.72 -21.20 4.66
C GLU A 300 20.40 -20.27 3.64
N LEU A 301 20.14 -18.96 3.73
CA LEU A 301 20.71 -17.98 2.80
C LEU A 301 22.22 -17.81 2.99
N LEU A 302 22.71 -17.78 4.23
CA LEU A 302 24.15 -17.68 4.53
C LEU A 302 24.91 -18.90 4.07
N ASP A 303 24.40 -20.10 4.31
CA ASP A 303 25.04 -21.35 3.89
C ASP A 303 25.16 -21.41 2.35
N ARG A 304 24.11 -21.02 1.64
CA ARG A 304 24.14 -20.93 0.17
C ARG A 304 25.17 -19.89 -0.31
N ALA A 305 25.17 -18.67 0.24
CA ALA A 305 26.08 -17.62 -0.17
C ALA A 305 27.55 -18.01 0.13
N ARG A 306 27.82 -18.57 1.30
CA ARG A 306 29.16 -19.07 1.68
C ARG A 306 29.64 -20.17 0.74
N GLY A 307 28.74 -21.09 0.37
CA GLY A 307 29.06 -22.15 -0.61
C GLY A 307 29.43 -21.58 -1.98
N LEU A 308 28.68 -20.61 -2.49
CA LEU A 308 28.98 -19.94 -3.76
C LEU A 308 30.29 -19.15 -3.71
N PHE A 309 30.58 -18.44 -2.62
CA PHE A 309 31.86 -17.72 -2.46
C PHE A 309 33.06 -18.68 -2.41
N ALA A 310 32.95 -19.76 -1.67
CA ALA A 310 34.00 -20.79 -1.61
C ALA A 310 34.22 -21.45 -2.98
N ALA A 311 33.17 -21.85 -3.68
CA ALA A 311 33.25 -22.44 -5.01
C ALA A 311 33.84 -21.50 -6.07
N SER A 312 33.61 -20.19 -5.89
CA SER A 312 34.14 -19.14 -6.79
C SER A 312 35.57 -18.71 -6.45
N GLY A 313 36.21 -19.33 -5.44
CA GLY A 313 37.57 -18.97 -5.02
C GLY A 313 37.67 -17.66 -4.24
N LEU A 314 36.55 -17.06 -3.84
CA LEU A 314 36.49 -15.82 -3.07
C LEU A 314 36.84 -16.02 -1.58
N GLY A 315 36.88 -17.30 -1.09
CA GLY A 315 37.12 -17.59 0.31
C GLY A 315 35.90 -17.29 1.20
N ALA A 316 36.16 -16.94 2.46
CA ALA A 316 35.07 -16.69 3.43
C ALA A 316 34.29 -15.42 3.08
N LEU A 317 32.96 -15.48 3.22
CA LEU A 317 32.05 -14.33 3.11
C LEU A 317 32.03 -13.60 4.46
N ALA A 318 32.40 -12.33 4.47
CA ALA A 318 32.27 -11.49 5.66
C ALA A 318 30.84 -10.98 5.84
N THR A 319 30.39 -10.96 7.08
CA THR A 319 29.08 -10.47 7.47
C THR A 319 29.20 -9.45 8.58
N LYS A 320 28.22 -8.56 8.71
CA LYS A 320 28.04 -7.66 9.84
C LYS A 320 26.70 -7.96 10.51
N SER A 321 26.56 -7.57 11.77
CA SER A 321 25.31 -7.65 12.49
C SER A 321 24.86 -6.30 13.00
N ALA A 322 23.56 -6.14 13.16
CA ALA A 322 22.94 -4.98 13.80
C ALA A 322 21.78 -5.45 14.68
N ARG A 323 21.56 -4.74 15.79
CA ARG A 323 20.44 -5.06 16.68
C ARG A 323 19.11 -4.73 16.01
N ARG A 324 18.14 -5.62 16.12
CA ARG A 324 16.76 -5.39 15.68
C ARG A 324 16.13 -4.27 16.51
N PRO A 325 15.53 -3.24 15.90
CA PRO A 325 14.80 -2.21 16.65
C PRO A 325 13.63 -2.82 17.42
N ALA A 326 13.45 -2.38 18.69
CA ALA A 326 12.30 -2.83 19.47
C ALA A 326 11.00 -2.30 18.85
N ARG A 327 9.99 -3.18 18.72
CA ARG A 327 8.65 -2.79 18.35
C ARG A 327 7.80 -2.66 19.61
N ARG A 328 7.16 -1.50 19.78
CA ARG A 328 6.20 -1.27 20.86
C ARG A 328 4.80 -1.46 20.28
N GLU A 329 4.04 -2.39 20.83
CA GLU A 329 2.61 -2.54 20.52
C GLU A 329 1.78 -2.19 21.75
N PRO A 330 0.73 -1.37 21.62
CA PRO A 330 -0.20 -1.11 22.69
C PRO A 330 -0.89 -2.41 23.12
N ARG A 331 -1.14 -2.59 24.42
CA ARG A 331 -1.75 -3.81 24.97
C ARG A 331 -3.25 -3.94 24.65
N VAL A 332 -3.95 -2.81 24.59
CA VAL A 332 -5.39 -2.75 24.27
C VAL A 332 -5.56 -1.87 23.05
N THR A 333 -6.12 -2.41 22.01
CA THR A 333 -6.37 -1.69 20.76
C THR A 333 -7.71 -2.07 20.18
N GLN A 334 -8.32 -1.17 19.44
CA GLN A 334 -9.44 -1.45 18.55
C GLN A 334 -8.92 -1.90 17.18
N ASN A 335 -9.65 -2.81 16.54
CA ASN A 335 -9.34 -3.34 15.21
C ASN A 335 -10.60 -3.35 14.35
N LEU A 336 -10.78 -2.29 13.57
CA LEU A 336 -11.99 -2.11 12.76
C LEU A 336 -12.17 -3.19 11.69
N ILE A 337 -11.08 -3.76 11.16
CA ILE A 337 -11.17 -4.86 10.18
C ILE A 337 -11.72 -6.14 10.84
N SER A 338 -11.30 -6.44 12.08
CA SER A 338 -11.86 -7.59 12.82
C SER A 338 -13.33 -7.39 13.17
N ALA A 339 -13.71 -6.19 13.59
CA ALA A 339 -15.11 -5.86 13.86
C ALA A 339 -15.97 -5.93 12.59
N TYR A 340 -15.45 -5.43 11.47
CA TYR A 340 -16.11 -5.52 10.17
C TYR A 340 -16.29 -6.97 9.71
N ARG A 341 -15.26 -7.81 9.81
CA ARG A 341 -15.33 -9.25 9.52
C ARG A 341 -16.50 -9.91 10.26
N ASP A 342 -16.60 -9.65 11.56
CA ASP A 342 -17.62 -10.27 12.40
C ASP A 342 -19.01 -9.71 12.10
N ALA A 343 -19.13 -8.39 11.89
CA ALA A 343 -20.36 -7.74 11.49
C ALA A 343 -20.87 -8.22 10.12
N LEU A 344 -19.97 -8.40 9.14
CA LEU A 344 -20.32 -8.87 7.79
C LEU A 344 -20.91 -10.28 7.83
N VAL A 345 -20.36 -11.18 8.62
CA VAL A 345 -20.89 -12.54 8.78
C VAL A 345 -22.28 -12.50 9.43
N ILE A 346 -22.49 -11.65 10.44
CA ILE A 346 -23.81 -11.46 11.07
C ILE A 346 -24.84 -10.95 10.05
N GLN A 347 -24.48 -9.97 9.22
CA GLN A 347 -25.39 -9.46 8.19
C GLN A 347 -25.66 -10.52 7.11
N ALA A 348 -24.67 -11.32 6.74
CA ALA A 348 -24.84 -12.40 5.77
C ALA A 348 -25.77 -13.52 6.24
N ASP A 349 -25.81 -13.80 7.55
CA ASP A 349 -26.77 -14.74 8.17
C ASP A 349 -28.22 -14.24 8.05
N ARG A 350 -28.42 -12.92 8.15
CA ARG A 350 -29.73 -12.26 8.08
C ARG A 350 -30.20 -12.01 6.64
N HIS A 351 -29.25 -11.84 5.70
CA HIS A 351 -29.52 -11.42 4.32
C HIS A 351 -28.97 -12.44 3.31
N PRO A 352 -29.76 -13.46 2.91
CA PRO A 352 -29.32 -14.50 1.96
C PRO A 352 -28.94 -13.98 0.58
N HIS A 353 -29.40 -12.79 0.20
CA HIS A 353 -29.11 -12.13 -1.08
C HIS A 353 -27.82 -11.27 -1.05
N LEU A 354 -27.15 -11.16 0.11
CA LEU A 354 -25.87 -10.48 0.25
C LEU A 354 -24.76 -11.30 -0.43
N VAL A 355 -24.03 -10.66 -1.34
CA VAL A 355 -22.92 -11.24 -2.12
C VAL A 355 -21.68 -10.39 -1.90
N VAL A 356 -20.56 -11.02 -1.60
CA VAL A 356 -19.26 -10.35 -1.37
C VAL A 356 -18.39 -10.48 -2.61
N LEU A 357 -17.81 -9.37 -3.08
CA LEU A 357 -16.82 -9.34 -4.14
C LEU A 357 -15.49 -8.84 -3.58
N ASP A 358 -14.38 -9.43 -4.02
CA ASP A 358 -13.02 -9.07 -3.59
C ASP A 358 -12.09 -8.92 -4.81
N ALA A 359 -11.04 -8.12 -4.63
CA ALA A 359 -9.99 -7.90 -5.64
C ALA A 359 -8.62 -8.34 -5.11
N ASP A 360 -8.45 -9.64 -4.85
CA ASP A 360 -7.22 -10.30 -4.36
C ASP A 360 -6.74 -9.79 -2.97
N LEU A 361 -7.67 -9.45 -2.07
CA LEU A 361 -7.38 -8.90 -0.73
C LEU A 361 -8.19 -9.58 0.38
N VAL A 362 -8.57 -10.83 0.20
CA VAL A 362 -9.45 -11.59 1.10
C VAL A 362 -8.99 -11.57 2.57
N LYS A 363 -7.68 -11.64 2.79
CA LYS A 363 -7.08 -11.61 4.12
C LYS A 363 -7.06 -10.18 4.70
N ASP A 364 -6.60 -9.22 3.93
CA ASP A 364 -6.42 -7.84 4.38
C ASP A 364 -7.78 -7.10 4.60
N CYS A 365 -8.80 -7.48 3.83
CA CYS A 365 -10.17 -6.98 4.01
C CYS A 365 -10.99 -7.78 5.06
N GLY A 366 -10.41 -8.83 5.67
CA GLY A 366 -11.07 -9.62 6.71
C GLY A 366 -12.16 -10.57 6.19
N LEU A 367 -12.11 -10.99 4.92
CA LEU A 367 -13.20 -11.72 4.27
C LEU A 367 -13.10 -13.25 4.38
N VAL A 368 -11.99 -13.78 4.90
CA VAL A 368 -11.74 -15.23 4.99
C VAL A 368 -12.90 -16.00 5.63
N PRO A 369 -13.47 -15.58 6.81
CA PRO A 369 -14.60 -16.31 7.39
C PRO A 369 -15.88 -16.29 6.55
N PHE A 370 -16.13 -15.18 5.81
CA PHE A 370 -17.25 -15.10 4.87
C PHE A 370 -17.05 -16.07 3.71
N ALA A 371 -15.90 -16.04 3.06
CA ALA A 371 -15.57 -16.91 1.93
C ALA A 371 -15.65 -18.41 2.31
N GLN A 372 -15.22 -18.78 3.53
CA GLN A 372 -15.32 -20.14 4.04
C GLN A 372 -16.77 -20.56 4.35
N LYS A 373 -17.57 -19.65 4.94
CA LYS A 373 -18.96 -19.96 5.35
C LYS A 373 -19.94 -19.90 4.18
N TYR A 374 -19.70 -19.02 3.22
CA TYR A 374 -20.61 -18.76 2.09
C TYR A 374 -19.88 -18.75 0.74
N PRO A 375 -19.23 -19.87 0.34
CA PRO A 375 -18.43 -19.91 -0.89
C PRO A 375 -19.24 -19.57 -2.15
N ASP A 376 -20.53 -19.93 -2.21
CA ASP A 376 -21.40 -19.62 -3.35
C ASP A 376 -21.83 -18.14 -3.43
N ARG A 377 -21.53 -17.35 -2.39
CA ARG A 377 -21.83 -15.91 -2.32
C ARG A 377 -20.57 -15.05 -2.23
N PHE A 378 -19.41 -15.66 -2.37
CA PHE A 378 -18.12 -14.99 -2.45
C PHE A 378 -17.60 -15.04 -3.88
N VAL A 379 -17.27 -13.88 -4.44
CA VAL A 379 -16.77 -13.74 -5.81
C VAL A 379 -15.38 -13.12 -5.75
N GLU A 380 -14.36 -13.91 -6.03
CA GLU A 380 -13.00 -13.41 -6.25
C GLU A 380 -12.93 -12.88 -7.69
N CYS A 381 -12.63 -11.59 -7.83
CA CYS A 381 -12.59 -10.90 -9.13
C CYS A 381 -11.17 -10.76 -9.69
N GLY A 382 -10.16 -11.06 -8.88
CA GLY A 382 -8.77 -10.74 -9.17
C GLY A 382 -8.46 -9.25 -9.06
N ILE A 383 -7.24 -8.87 -9.43
CA ILE A 383 -6.81 -7.46 -9.40
C ILE A 383 -7.44 -6.72 -10.59
N ALA A 384 -8.76 -6.52 -10.52
CA ALA A 384 -9.60 -5.99 -11.61
C ALA A 384 -10.78 -5.17 -11.06
N GLU A 385 -10.50 -4.08 -10.35
CA GLU A 385 -11.50 -3.31 -9.61
C GLU A 385 -12.58 -2.70 -10.51
N GLN A 386 -12.26 -2.37 -11.76
CA GLN A 386 -13.23 -1.83 -12.72
C GLN A 386 -14.27 -2.89 -13.13
N ASP A 387 -13.82 -4.12 -13.37
CA ASP A 387 -14.69 -5.26 -13.67
C ASP A 387 -15.54 -5.62 -12.45
N MET A 388 -14.91 -5.71 -11.26
CA MET A 388 -15.59 -5.99 -10.00
C MET A 388 -16.74 -5.03 -9.73
N VAL A 389 -16.55 -3.72 -9.89
CA VAL A 389 -17.61 -2.72 -9.66
C VAL A 389 -18.71 -2.83 -10.73
N SER A 390 -18.36 -3.07 -11.99
CA SER A 390 -19.34 -3.29 -13.05
C SER A 390 -20.15 -4.55 -12.79
N MET A 391 -19.52 -5.63 -12.33
CA MET A 391 -20.20 -6.88 -11.93
C MET A 391 -21.12 -6.64 -10.73
N ALA A 392 -20.67 -5.89 -9.71
CA ALA A 392 -21.51 -5.52 -8.57
C ALA A 392 -22.77 -4.78 -8.99
N CYS A 393 -22.67 -3.86 -9.96
CA CYS A 393 -23.83 -3.19 -10.55
C CYS A 393 -24.80 -4.21 -11.17
N GLY A 394 -24.31 -5.15 -11.98
CA GLY A 394 -25.09 -6.21 -12.58
C GLY A 394 -25.83 -7.07 -11.54
N LEU A 395 -25.15 -7.46 -10.46
CA LEU A 395 -25.73 -8.20 -9.34
C LEU A 395 -26.85 -7.42 -8.66
N ALA A 396 -26.61 -6.14 -8.35
CA ALA A 396 -27.61 -5.27 -7.72
C ALA A 396 -28.87 -5.10 -8.60
N ARG A 397 -28.70 -4.94 -9.89
CA ARG A 397 -29.80 -4.87 -10.87
C ARG A 397 -30.65 -6.15 -10.93
N ARG A 398 -30.12 -7.27 -10.44
CA ARG A 398 -30.84 -8.56 -10.40
C ARG A 398 -31.33 -8.91 -8.99
N GLY A 399 -31.26 -7.98 -8.03
CA GLY A 399 -31.84 -8.13 -6.68
C GLY A 399 -30.88 -8.70 -5.63
N ALA A 400 -29.60 -8.87 -5.95
CA ALA A 400 -28.59 -9.13 -4.94
C ALA A 400 -28.22 -7.84 -4.20
N LEU A 401 -27.64 -7.97 -3.02
CA LEU A 401 -26.96 -6.88 -2.30
C LEU A 401 -25.45 -7.12 -2.36
N PRO A 402 -24.75 -6.55 -3.36
CA PRO A 402 -23.30 -6.70 -3.47
C PRO A 402 -22.57 -5.81 -2.48
N VAL A 403 -21.52 -6.38 -1.87
CA VAL A 403 -20.54 -5.69 -1.02
C VAL A 403 -19.18 -5.89 -1.69
N ALA A 404 -18.60 -4.82 -2.25
CA ALA A 404 -17.39 -4.86 -3.05
C ALA A 404 -16.19 -4.30 -2.27
N HIS A 405 -15.08 -5.06 -2.25
CA HIS A 405 -13.93 -4.78 -1.40
C HIS A 405 -12.65 -4.56 -2.20
N SER A 406 -11.87 -3.58 -1.77
CA SER A 406 -10.45 -3.41 -2.12
C SER A 406 -9.80 -2.46 -1.13
N PHE A 407 -8.51 -2.13 -1.29
CA PHE A 407 -7.93 -1.01 -0.56
C PHE A 407 -8.58 0.30 -0.98
N ALA A 408 -8.82 1.19 -0.02
CA ALA A 408 -9.49 2.47 -0.22
C ALA A 408 -8.86 3.32 -1.35
N CYS A 409 -7.52 3.30 -1.44
CA CYS A 409 -6.78 4.02 -2.49
C CYS A 409 -7.02 3.48 -3.90
N PHE A 410 -7.29 2.17 -4.05
CA PHE A 410 -7.55 1.53 -5.34
C PHE A 410 -9.04 1.59 -5.67
N LEU A 411 -9.91 1.23 -4.74
CA LEU A 411 -11.36 1.23 -4.92
C LEU A 411 -11.92 2.60 -5.28
N SER A 412 -11.37 3.67 -4.71
CA SER A 412 -11.83 5.03 -5.00
C SER A 412 -11.30 5.60 -6.33
N ALA A 413 -10.15 5.12 -6.79
CA ALA A 413 -9.45 5.73 -7.92
C ALA A 413 -9.64 4.97 -9.24
N ARG A 414 -9.46 3.63 -9.23
CA ARG A 414 -9.52 2.82 -10.46
C ARG A 414 -10.93 2.72 -11.04
N PRO A 415 -11.95 2.27 -10.29
CA PRO A 415 -13.30 2.15 -10.76
C PRO A 415 -14.16 3.40 -10.50
N ASN A 416 -13.58 4.60 -10.42
CA ASN A 416 -14.33 5.83 -10.10
C ASN A 416 -15.50 6.07 -11.05
N GLU A 417 -15.28 5.91 -12.36
CA GLU A 417 -16.33 6.05 -13.38
C GLU A 417 -17.39 4.96 -13.24
N GLN A 418 -16.98 3.72 -12.95
CA GLN A 418 -17.90 2.60 -12.77
C GLN A 418 -18.80 2.81 -11.54
N ILE A 419 -18.24 3.35 -10.44
CA ILE A 419 -19.01 3.73 -9.24
C ILE A 419 -20.01 4.82 -9.59
N TYR A 420 -19.59 5.89 -10.29
CA TYR A 420 -20.47 6.96 -10.71
C TYR A 420 -21.61 6.45 -11.61
N ASN A 421 -21.27 5.61 -12.58
CA ASN A 421 -22.26 5.00 -13.49
C ASN A 421 -23.27 4.16 -12.70
N GLN A 422 -22.82 3.27 -11.82
CA GLN A 422 -23.66 2.42 -10.97
C GLN A 422 -24.60 3.27 -10.08
N CYS A 423 -24.08 4.31 -9.44
CA CYS A 423 -24.91 5.20 -8.61
C CYS A 423 -25.97 5.95 -9.45
N SER A 424 -25.64 6.31 -10.69
CA SER A 424 -26.58 6.97 -11.61
C SER A 424 -27.76 6.06 -11.97
N GLU A 425 -27.53 4.75 -12.06
CA GLU A 425 -28.56 3.74 -12.33
C GLU A 425 -29.51 3.49 -11.14
N GLY A 426 -29.14 3.96 -9.94
CA GLY A 426 -29.97 3.87 -8.74
C GLY A 426 -30.10 2.45 -8.17
N SER A 427 -29.16 1.57 -8.46
CA SER A 427 -29.03 0.28 -7.80
C SER A 427 -28.16 0.44 -6.52
N LYS A 428 -28.35 -0.43 -5.52
CA LYS A 428 -27.63 -0.37 -4.24
C LYS A 428 -26.40 -1.27 -4.27
N VAL A 429 -25.24 -0.69 -4.00
CA VAL A 429 -23.97 -1.40 -3.78
C VAL A 429 -23.30 -0.82 -2.53
N ILE A 430 -22.73 -1.67 -1.67
CA ILE A 430 -21.90 -1.26 -0.55
C ILE A 430 -20.44 -1.44 -0.97
N TYR A 431 -19.68 -0.36 -1.02
CA TYR A 431 -18.25 -0.37 -1.28
C TYR A 431 -17.50 -0.30 0.05
N VAL A 432 -16.49 -1.14 0.24
CA VAL A 432 -15.72 -1.18 1.48
C VAL A 432 -14.25 -1.01 1.17
N GLY A 433 -13.69 0.12 1.58
CA GLY A 433 -12.30 0.49 1.39
C GLY A 433 -11.46 0.25 2.64
N SER A 434 -10.69 -0.83 2.67
CA SER A 434 -9.69 -1.09 3.71
C SER A 434 -8.42 -0.25 3.50
N LEU A 435 -7.53 -0.22 4.49
CA LEU A 435 -6.29 0.59 4.45
C LEU A 435 -6.57 2.08 4.21
N ALA A 436 -7.63 2.59 4.84
CA ALA A 436 -8.10 3.95 4.63
C ALA A 436 -7.24 5.00 5.36
N GLY A 437 -7.06 6.15 4.72
CA GLY A 437 -6.37 7.31 5.28
C GLY A 437 -4.86 7.28 5.20
N LEU A 438 -4.24 8.03 6.12
CA LEU A 438 -2.80 8.26 6.15
C LEU A 438 -2.01 7.06 6.68
N LEU A 439 -2.60 6.23 7.54
CA LEU A 439 -1.95 5.09 8.17
C LEU A 439 -2.44 3.74 7.63
N PRO A 440 -1.52 2.75 7.49
CA PRO A 440 -0.12 2.75 7.91
C PRO A 440 0.79 3.55 6.97
N GLY A 441 1.79 4.23 7.54
CA GLY A 441 2.74 5.05 6.79
C GLY A 441 3.77 4.25 5.98
N GLY A 442 4.08 3.01 6.41
CA GLY A 442 5.15 2.19 5.83
C GLY A 442 5.02 1.85 4.34
N PRO A 443 3.84 1.58 3.79
CA PRO A 443 3.67 1.38 2.34
C PRO A 443 3.96 2.62 1.49
N GLY A 444 3.79 3.83 2.03
CA GLY A 444 3.99 5.09 1.33
C GLY A 444 2.78 5.51 0.48
N HIS A 445 2.92 6.62 -0.24
CA HIS A 445 1.85 7.35 -0.94
C HIS A 445 0.97 6.52 -1.89
N SER A 446 1.48 5.42 -2.44
CA SER A 446 0.72 4.55 -3.34
C SER A 446 -0.44 3.81 -2.67
N HIS A 447 -0.35 3.61 -1.34
CA HIS A 447 -1.33 2.89 -0.54
C HIS A 447 -2.04 3.78 0.50
N GLN A 448 -1.52 4.97 0.80
CA GLN A 448 -2.15 5.91 1.70
C GLN A 448 -3.36 6.57 1.02
N SER A 449 -4.56 6.26 1.52
CA SER A 449 -5.81 6.73 0.92
C SER A 449 -6.23 8.08 1.50
N VAL A 450 -5.55 9.14 1.07
CA VAL A 450 -5.81 10.51 1.55
C VAL A 450 -6.54 11.40 0.53
N ARG A 451 -7.16 10.78 -0.49
CA ARG A 451 -7.89 11.48 -1.57
C ARG A 451 -9.24 10.85 -1.93
N ASP A 452 -9.59 9.74 -1.32
CA ASP A 452 -10.77 8.95 -1.61
C ASP A 452 -12.08 9.68 -1.28
N ILE A 453 -12.13 10.44 -0.17
CA ILE A 453 -13.29 11.27 0.17
C ILE A 453 -13.53 12.30 -0.93
N GLY A 454 -12.48 13.02 -1.36
CA GLY A 454 -12.59 13.98 -2.45
C GLY A 454 -12.98 13.37 -3.79
N ALA A 455 -12.50 12.16 -4.09
CA ALA A 455 -12.81 11.45 -5.32
C ALA A 455 -14.25 10.94 -5.39
N LEU A 456 -14.83 10.56 -4.27
CA LEU A 456 -16.16 9.94 -4.19
C LEU A 456 -17.23 10.87 -3.60
N GLY A 457 -16.83 11.90 -2.84
CA GLY A 457 -17.76 12.74 -2.08
C GLY A 457 -18.78 13.51 -2.91
N SER A 458 -18.48 13.74 -4.19
CA SER A 458 -19.39 14.40 -5.14
C SER A 458 -20.25 13.44 -5.96
N VAL A 459 -20.07 12.12 -5.79
CA VAL A 459 -20.89 11.12 -6.51
C VAL A 459 -22.31 11.13 -5.94
N PRO A 460 -23.34 11.40 -6.76
CA PRO A 460 -24.71 11.45 -6.27
C PRO A 460 -25.17 10.06 -5.83
N LYS A 461 -26.02 10.00 -4.81
CA LYS A 461 -26.56 8.76 -4.24
C LYS A 461 -25.48 7.82 -3.69
N LEU A 462 -24.36 8.36 -3.27
CA LEU A 462 -23.30 7.65 -2.59
C LEU A 462 -23.06 8.28 -1.21
N LEU A 463 -23.32 7.51 -0.15
CA LEU A 463 -23.10 7.92 1.22
C LEU A 463 -21.75 7.43 1.71
N LEU A 464 -20.90 8.31 2.20
CA LEU A 464 -19.55 7.98 2.69
C LEU A 464 -19.52 7.97 4.21
N ALA A 465 -18.92 6.93 4.82
CA ALA A 465 -18.79 6.81 6.26
C ALA A 465 -17.44 6.20 6.70
N GLU A 466 -16.91 6.67 7.84
CA GLU A 466 -15.77 6.07 8.55
C GLU A 466 -16.07 5.95 10.05
N PRO A 467 -16.10 4.72 10.62
CA PRO A 467 -16.30 4.50 12.05
C PRO A 467 -15.06 4.85 12.87
N ALA A 468 -15.27 5.23 14.13
CA ALA A 468 -14.20 5.52 15.09
C ALA A 468 -13.89 4.37 16.02
N VAL A 469 -14.83 3.45 16.27
CA VAL A 469 -14.71 2.32 17.22
C VAL A 469 -15.36 1.05 16.67
N GLU A 470 -14.96 -0.11 17.19
CA GLU A 470 -15.45 -1.43 16.73
C GLU A 470 -16.98 -1.56 16.80
N SER A 471 -17.61 -1.07 17.87
CA SER A 471 -19.07 -1.12 18.02
C SER A 471 -19.81 -0.22 17.02
N GLU A 472 -19.20 0.90 16.60
CA GLU A 472 -19.74 1.76 15.55
C GLU A 472 -19.67 1.09 14.17
N VAL A 473 -18.67 0.22 13.93
CA VAL A 473 -18.60 -0.60 12.69
C VAL A 473 -19.85 -1.46 12.55
N HIS A 474 -20.26 -2.14 13.62
CA HIS A 474 -21.47 -2.98 13.63
C HIS A 474 -22.72 -2.13 13.37
N ALA A 475 -22.86 -1.00 14.05
CA ALA A 475 -24.02 -0.11 13.91
C ALA A 475 -24.12 0.49 12.50
N LEU A 476 -22.99 0.96 11.95
CA LEU A 476 -22.97 1.52 10.60
C LEU A 476 -23.24 0.45 9.54
N LEU A 477 -22.62 -0.72 9.62
CA LEU A 477 -22.87 -1.78 8.64
C LEU A 477 -24.32 -2.25 8.67
N GLU A 478 -24.93 -2.41 9.86
CA GLU A 478 -26.35 -2.74 9.99
C GLU A 478 -27.22 -1.66 9.34
N TYR A 479 -26.95 -0.38 9.59
CA TYR A 479 -27.67 0.72 8.96
C TYR A 479 -27.52 0.70 7.44
N LEU A 480 -26.29 0.52 6.91
CA LEU A 480 -26.03 0.50 5.48
C LEU A 480 -26.69 -0.70 4.78
N VAL A 481 -26.81 -1.83 5.44
CA VAL A 481 -27.48 -3.04 4.91
C VAL A 481 -28.99 -2.90 4.98
N ASP A 482 -29.54 -2.59 6.18
CA ASP A 482 -30.96 -2.71 6.48
C ASP A 482 -31.78 -1.45 6.16
N THR A 483 -31.21 -0.26 6.30
CA THR A 483 -31.95 1.01 6.32
C THR A 483 -31.64 1.90 5.13
N GLU A 484 -30.36 2.06 4.76
CA GLU A 484 -29.96 2.93 3.68
C GLU A 484 -30.40 2.38 2.32
N ALA A 485 -31.07 3.22 1.54
CA ALA A 485 -31.58 2.83 0.21
C ALA A 485 -30.56 3.06 -0.92
N GLU A 486 -29.66 4.02 -0.73
CA GLU A 486 -28.65 4.40 -1.71
C GLU A 486 -27.36 3.55 -1.55
N SER A 487 -26.46 3.69 -2.49
CA SER A 487 -25.12 3.09 -2.38
C SER A 487 -24.31 3.76 -1.28
N SER A 488 -23.35 3.03 -0.75
CA SER A 488 -22.51 3.55 0.33
C SER A 488 -21.04 3.14 0.15
N TYR A 489 -20.14 3.96 0.68
CA TYR A 489 -18.72 3.69 0.81
C TYR A 489 -18.34 3.71 2.29
N LEU A 490 -18.03 2.53 2.82
CA LEU A 490 -17.54 2.35 4.18
C LEU A 490 -16.02 2.33 4.16
N ARG A 491 -15.42 3.31 4.78
CA ARG A 491 -13.98 3.54 4.87
C ARG A 491 -13.45 2.95 6.16
N LEU A 492 -12.49 2.00 6.09
CA LEU A 492 -11.96 1.27 7.24
C LEU A 492 -10.46 1.49 7.41
N VAL A 493 -10.10 2.09 8.53
CA VAL A 493 -8.71 2.16 8.99
C VAL A 493 -8.24 0.76 9.41
N SER A 494 -7.11 0.29 8.85
CA SER A 494 -6.61 -1.07 9.09
C SER A 494 -5.58 -1.16 10.23
N VAL A 495 -5.03 -0.03 10.70
CA VAL A 495 -4.11 -0.04 11.84
C VAL A 495 -4.88 -0.25 13.15
N LYS A 496 -4.36 -1.14 13.99
CA LYS A 496 -4.83 -1.28 15.35
C LYS A 496 -4.45 -0.03 16.15
N TRP A 497 -5.39 0.55 16.87
CA TRP A 497 -5.14 1.79 17.61
C TRP A 497 -5.77 1.77 19.01
N PRO A 498 -5.08 2.27 20.04
CA PRO A 498 -5.68 2.45 21.36
C PRO A 498 -6.67 3.62 21.31
N VAL A 499 -7.95 3.34 21.59
CA VAL A 499 -9.01 4.34 21.57
C VAL A 499 -9.51 4.55 23.01
N PRO A 500 -9.46 5.80 23.54
CA PRO A 500 -9.81 6.09 24.94
C PRO A 500 -11.30 6.33 25.19
N PHE A 501 -12.16 6.03 24.23
CA PHE A 501 -13.61 6.26 24.30
C PHE A 501 -14.39 5.09 23.67
N ASP A 502 -15.66 4.99 24.01
CA ASP A 502 -16.59 3.98 23.50
C ASP A 502 -17.76 4.62 22.74
N TYR A 503 -18.41 3.83 21.88
CA TYR A 503 -19.67 4.22 21.25
C TYR A 503 -20.78 4.35 22.31
N PRO A 504 -21.53 5.48 22.32
CA PRO A 504 -22.51 5.70 23.38
C PRO A 504 -23.63 4.66 23.38
N ALA A 505 -23.98 4.13 24.56
CA ALA A 505 -25.08 3.19 24.68
C ALA A 505 -26.41 3.83 24.25
N GLY A 506 -27.14 3.13 23.37
CA GLY A 506 -28.42 3.63 22.83
C GLY A 506 -28.28 4.68 21.73
N GLN A 507 -27.07 4.98 21.26
CA GLN A 507 -26.87 5.86 20.11
C GLN A 507 -27.46 5.22 18.85
N HIS A 508 -28.30 5.96 18.13
CA HIS A 508 -28.86 5.55 16.85
C HIS A 508 -28.05 6.16 15.70
N VAL A 509 -27.85 5.36 14.67
CA VAL A 509 -27.20 5.82 13.43
C VAL A 509 -28.18 6.67 12.65
N GLN A 510 -27.81 7.93 12.38
CA GLN A 510 -28.59 8.85 11.54
C GLN A 510 -27.63 9.58 10.56
N PRO A 511 -27.92 9.57 9.24
CA PRO A 511 -27.08 10.24 8.27
C PRO A 511 -26.92 11.73 8.56
N GLY A 512 -25.67 12.18 8.54
CA GLY A 512 -25.33 13.58 8.81
C GLY A 512 -25.27 13.95 10.29
N GLN A 513 -25.51 13.02 11.21
CA GLN A 513 -25.38 13.24 12.65
C GLN A 513 -24.24 12.40 13.24
N GLY A 514 -23.57 12.95 14.21
CA GLY A 514 -22.50 12.31 14.97
C GLY A 514 -22.83 12.23 16.45
N TRP A 515 -21.80 12.06 17.28
CA TRP A 515 -21.94 12.00 18.72
C TRP A 515 -20.76 12.67 19.44
N VAL A 516 -21.04 13.16 20.65
CA VAL A 516 -20.05 13.85 21.48
C VAL A 516 -19.15 12.81 22.15
N VAL A 517 -17.86 12.84 21.82
CA VAL A 517 -16.82 11.98 22.41
C VAL A 517 -16.38 12.51 23.77
N ARG A 518 -16.24 13.83 23.87
CA ARG A 518 -15.85 14.55 25.10
C ARG A 518 -16.56 15.89 25.14
N ASP A 519 -17.06 16.30 26.29
CA ASP A 519 -17.71 17.61 26.43
C ASP A 519 -16.71 18.73 26.79
N GLY A 520 -17.03 19.95 26.36
CA GLY A 520 -16.23 21.15 26.59
C GLY A 520 -16.91 22.38 25.96
N ARG A 521 -16.34 23.58 26.18
CA ARG A 521 -16.99 24.84 25.78
C ARG A 521 -16.09 25.87 25.10
N ASP A 522 -14.76 25.75 25.25
CA ASP A 522 -13.82 26.77 24.75
C ASP A 522 -13.41 26.53 23.28
N LEU A 523 -13.47 25.27 22.85
CA LEU A 523 -13.15 24.83 21.49
C LEU A 523 -14.06 23.64 21.12
N VAL A 524 -14.63 23.67 19.92
CA VAL A 524 -15.25 22.49 19.30
C VAL A 524 -14.27 21.88 18.29
N VAL A 525 -14.03 20.58 18.41
CA VAL A 525 -13.23 19.79 17.45
C VAL A 525 -14.12 18.74 16.83
N ILE A 526 -14.21 18.72 15.49
CA ILE A 526 -14.98 17.72 14.74
C ILE A 526 -14.03 16.92 13.87
N GLY A 527 -14.13 15.60 13.96
CA GLY A 527 -13.34 14.67 13.16
C GLY A 527 -14.00 13.30 13.09
N TYR A 528 -13.25 12.29 12.64
CA TYR A 528 -13.73 10.93 12.44
C TYR A 528 -12.57 9.93 12.54
N GLY A 529 -12.91 8.67 12.67
CA GLY A 529 -11.95 7.57 12.67
C GLY A 529 -11.17 7.39 13.98
N PRO A 530 -10.54 6.22 14.18
CA PRO A 530 -10.01 5.82 15.49
C PRO A 530 -8.80 6.64 15.93
N TRP A 531 -7.75 6.70 15.13
CA TRP A 531 -6.48 7.30 15.54
C TRP A 531 -6.55 8.83 15.59
N LEU A 532 -7.28 9.46 14.65
CA LEU A 532 -7.38 10.92 14.58
C LEU A 532 -8.12 11.48 15.80
N LEU A 533 -9.25 10.85 16.18
CA LEU A 533 -10.00 11.23 17.37
C LEU A 533 -9.27 10.87 18.66
N SER A 534 -8.50 9.78 18.70
CA SER A 534 -7.67 9.45 19.87
C SER A 534 -6.57 10.47 20.10
N ASN A 535 -5.88 10.90 19.03
CA ASN A 535 -4.87 11.95 19.14
C ASN A 535 -5.50 13.29 19.56
N ALA A 536 -6.70 13.61 19.06
CA ALA A 536 -7.45 14.79 19.48
C ALA A 536 -7.92 14.72 20.94
N TRP A 537 -8.30 13.54 21.41
CA TRP A 537 -8.64 13.31 22.82
C TRP A 537 -7.44 13.64 23.72
N HIS A 538 -6.28 13.09 23.43
CA HIS A 538 -5.06 13.36 24.22
C HIS A 538 -4.62 14.81 24.11
N ALA A 539 -4.74 15.42 22.94
CA ALA A 539 -4.50 16.87 22.78
C ALA A 539 -5.46 17.72 23.64
N ALA A 540 -6.73 17.31 23.73
CA ALA A 540 -7.71 17.98 24.58
C ALA A 540 -7.39 17.83 26.08
N GLU A 541 -6.87 16.68 26.52
CA GLU A 541 -6.39 16.48 27.91
C GLU A 541 -5.20 17.40 28.22
N GLU A 542 -4.22 17.49 27.30
CA GLU A 542 -3.09 18.40 27.46
C GLU A 542 -3.50 19.89 27.47
N LEU A 543 -4.45 20.27 26.63
CA LEU A 543 -5.01 21.63 26.61
C LEU A 543 -5.67 21.98 27.93
N GLN A 544 -6.47 21.08 28.48
CA GLN A 544 -7.13 21.30 29.75
C GLN A 544 -6.13 21.39 30.91
N SER A 545 -5.15 20.47 30.95
CA SER A 545 -4.16 20.38 32.02
C SER A 545 -3.19 21.55 32.04
N ASN A 546 -2.71 21.97 30.85
CA ASN A 546 -1.63 22.95 30.73
C ASN A 546 -2.14 24.38 30.51
N PHE A 547 -3.38 24.57 30.00
CA PHE A 547 -3.89 25.88 29.60
C PHE A 547 -5.31 26.18 30.12
N GLY A 548 -5.96 25.24 30.82
CA GLY A 548 -7.31 25.40 31.33
C GLY A 548 -8.40 25.47 30.26
N LEU A 549 -8.09 25.14 28.99
CA LEU A 549 -9.03 25.16 27.87
C LEU A 549 -9.76 23.84 27.75
N THR A 550 -11.08 23.89 27.75
CA THR A 550 -11.94 22.71 27.59
C THR A 550 -12.34 22.53 26.14
N THR A 551 -12.31 21.29 25.66
CA THR A 551 -12.59 20.93 24.27
C THR A 551 -13.80 20.02 24.17
N ARG A 552 -14.81 20.41 23.37
CA ARG A 552 -15.87 19.51 22.92
C ARG A 552 -15.36 18.76 21.71
N LEU A 553 -15.12 17.46 21.84
CA LEU A 553 -14.68 16.57 20.77
C LEU A 553 -15.87 15.79 20.23
N ILE A 554 -16.06 15.82 18.92
CA ILE A 554 -17.22 15.23 18.24
C ILE A 554 -16.72 14.25 17.17
N ASN A 555 -17.25 13.03 17.19
CA ASN A 555 -17.16 12.10 16.07
C ASN A 555 -18.33 12.36 15.12
N LEU A 556 -18.03 12.69 13.85
CA LEU A 556 -19.02 12.71 12.77
C LEU A 556 -18.59 11.65 11.74
N PRO A 557 -19.17 10.44 11.75
CA PRO A 557 -18.75 9.35 10.88
C PRO A 557 -19.06 9.59 9.40
N TRP A 558 -19.97 10.52 9.07
CA TRP A 558 -20.41 10.82 7.71
C TRP A 558 -19.47 11.81 7.02
N LEU A 559 -18.85 11.36 5.93
CA LEU A 559 -17.73 12.11 5.31
C LEU A 559 -18.18 13.11 4.24
N ASN A 560 -19.39 12.93 3.68
CA ASN A 560 -19.94 13.82 2.64
C ASN A 560 -21.37 14.30 2.96
N ARG A 561 -21.84 14.11 4.16
CA ARG A 561 -23.19 14.53 4.60
C ARG A 561 -23.16 15.08 6.02
N VAL A 562 -23.86 16.18 6.25
CA VAL A 562 -24.11 16.73 7.59
C VAL A 562 -25.54 17.26 7.68
N ASP A 563 -26.21 17.04 8.81
CA ASP A 563 -27.48 17.64 9.15
C ASP A 563 -27.23 19.05 9.70
N PRO A 564 -27.71 20.12 9.05
CA PRO A 564 -27.47 21.50 9.50
C PRO A 564 -28.05 21.81 10.89
N ALA A 565 -29.21 21.23 11.24
CA ALA A 565 -29.82 21.43 12.55
C ALA A 565 -28.99 20.78 13.65
N TRP A 566 -28.57 19.54 13.44
CA TRP A 566 -27.66 18.86 14.34
C TRP A 566 -26.31 19.57 14.46
N LEU A 567 -25.73 20.02 13.34
CA LEU A 567 -24.44 20.73 13.35
C LEU A 567 -24.50 22.02 14.18
N LYS A 568 -25.60 22.77 14.06
CA LYS A 568 -25.83 23.96 14.87
C LYS A 568 -25.90 23.66 16.36
N GLU A 569 -26.62 22.60 16.75
CA GLU A 569 -26.70 22.13 18.13
C GLU A 569 -25.36 21.64 18.65
N ALA A 570 -24.64 20.84 17.84
CA ALA A 570 -23.32 20.30 18.17
C ALA A 570 -22.28 21.39 18.43
N ILE A 571 -22.28 22.47 17.66
CA ILE A 571 -21.42 23.65 17.87
C ILE A 571 -21.89 24.43 19.11
N GLY A 572 -23.19 24.58 19.32
CA GLY A 572 -23.78 25.31 20.43
C GLY A 572 -23.34 26.78 20.43
N ASP A 573 -23.01 27.31 21.61
CA ASP A 573 -22.55 28.68 21.80
C ASP A 573 -21.04 28.89 21.55
N CYS A 574 -20.29 27.82 21.26
CA CYS A 574 -18.86 27.91 20.97
C CYS A 574 -18.65 28.63 19.61
N ARG A 575 -17.67 29.53 19.58
CA ARG A 575 -17.34 30.31 18.37
C ARG A 575 -15.95 29.98 17.82
N VAL A 576 -15.36 28.91 18.29
CA VAL A 576 -14.07 28.40 17.80
C VAL A 576 -14.24 26.94 17.41
N VAL A 577 -14.06 26.64 16.13
CA VAL A 577 -14.21 25.29 15.59
C VAL A 577 -12.94 24.85 14.87
N GLN A 578 -12.42 23.69 15.24
CA GLN A 578 -11.34 22.99 14.54
C GLN A 578 -11.91 21.78 13.85
N LEU A 579 -11.69 21.66 12.54
CA LEU A 579 -12.07 20.53 11.72
C LEU A 579 -10.84 19.68 11.41
N MET A 580 -10.97 18.38 11.46
CA MET A 580 -9.83 17.45 11.27
C MET A 580 -10.13 16.42 10.19
N ASP A 581 -9.13 16.14 9.36
CA ASP A 581 -9.21 15.19 8.28
C ASP A 581 -8.09 14.13 8.33
N ASN A 582 -8.47 12.87 8.30
CA ASN A 582 -7.62 11.74 7.92
C ASN A 582 -7.58 11.64 6.38
N HIS A 583 -7.30 12.76 5.72
CA HIS A 583 -7.42 12.99 4.30
C HIS A 583 -6.68 14.30 3.95
N TYR A 584 -6.56 14.65 2.67
CA TYR A 584 -6.21 16.01 2.30
C TYR A 584 -7.24 17.01 2.85
N VAL A 585 -6.76 18.17 3.32
CA VAL A 585 -7.67 19.29 3.71
C VAL A 585 -8.54 19.77 2.55
N ARG A 586 -8.14 19.54 1.30
CA ARG A 586 -8.96 19.76 0.11
C ARG A 586 -9.79 18.52 -0.20
N GLY A 587 -11.08 18.70 -0.40
CA GLY A 587 -12.02 17.63 -0.71
C GLY A 587 -12.28 16.68 0.46
N GLY A 588 -11.78 16.99 1.67
CA GLY A 588 -12.06 16.22 2.88
C GLY A 588 -13.38 16.65 3.53
N GLN A 589 -13.77 15.96 4.61
CA GLN A 589 -14.95 16.27 5.41
C GLN A 589 -14.90 17.71 5.96
N GLY A 590 -13.72 18.17 6.39
CA GLY A 590 -13.55 19.51 6.96
C GLY A 590 -13.86 20.62 5.96
N GLU A 591 -13.69 20.41 4.66
CA GLU A 591 -14.09 21.43 3.65
C GLU A 591 -15.60 21.51 3.54
N MET A 592 -16.30 20.41 3.50
CA MET A 592 -17.77 20.36 3.51
C MET A 592 -18.35 20.98 4.78
N LEU A 593 -17.78 20.65 5.94
CA LEU A 593 -18.23 21.21 7.22
C LEU A 593 -17.96 22.71 7.33
N ALA A 594 -16.84 23.21 6.82
CA ALA A 594 -16.56 24.66 6.80
C ALA A 594 -17.60 25.44 5.98
N ALA A 595 -18.01 24.91 4.83
CA ALA A 595 -19.08 25.46 4.02
C ALA A 595 -20.44 25.43 4.76
N ALA A 596 -20.80 24.27 5.34
CA ALA A 596 -22.02 24.11 6.09
C ALA A 596 -22.10 25.08 7.30
N ILE A 597 -20.99 25.27 8.05
CA ILE A 597 -20.92 26.22 9.17
C ILE A 597 -21.14 27.63 8.68
N ALA A 598 -20.57 28.05 7.54
CA ALA A 598 -20.77 29.35 6.96
C ALA A 598 -22.25 29.57 6.58
N GLU A 599 -22.94 28.59 6.07
CA GLU A 599 -24.36 28.63 5.70
C GLU A 599 -25.30 28.70 6.91
N LEU A 600 -24.85 28.26 8.11
CA LEU A 600 -25.67 28.39 9.32
C LEU A 600 -25.93 29.82 9.76
N GLY A 601 -25.14 30.80 9.28
CA GLY A 601 -25.33 32.22 9.60
C GLY A 601 -25.22 32.51 11.09
N LEU A 602 -24.28 31.90 11.80
CA LEU A 602 -24.09 32.06 13.25
C LEU A 602 -23.64 33.48 13.58
N ASP A 603 -24.23 34.07 14.62
CA ASP A 603 -23.89 35.40 15.15
C ASP A 603 -23.49 35.24 16.64
N PRO A 604 -22.31 35.69 17.08
CA PRO A 604 -21.18 36.19 16.25
C PRO A 604 -20.59 35.11 15.32
N VAL A 605 -19.87 35.54 14.28
CA VAL A 605 -19.25 34.67 13.28
C VAL A 605 -18.29 33.72 13.94
N THR A 606 -18.40 32.45 13.58
CA THR A 606 -17.55 31.34 14.09
C THR A 606 -16.19 31.34 13.40
N SER A 607 -15.11 31.28 14.20
CA SER A 607 -13.76 31.08 13.70
C SER A 607 -13.57 29.57 13.39
N VAL A 608 -13.33 29.28 12.11
CA VAL A 608 -13.11 27.88 11.66
C VAL A 608 -11.66 27.70 11.21
N ALA A 609 -11.03 26.62 11.66
CA ALA A 609 -9.73 26.16 11.18
C ALA A 609 -9.80 24.70 10.76
N ARG A 610 -8.91 24.30 9.86
CA ARG A 610 -8.82 22.91 9.38
C ARG A 610 -7.40 22.38 9.56
N VAL A 611 -7.27 21.10 9.88
CA VAL A 611 -6.01 20.35 9.92
C VAL A 611 -6.20 18.99 9.22
N GLY A 612 -5.20 18.57 8.50
CA GLY A 612 -5.18 17.33 7.71
C GLY A 612 -3.94 17.33 6.82
N VAL A 613 -3.87 16.40 5.89
CA VAL A 613 -2.74 16.28 4.97
C VAL A 613 -2.75 17.44 3.95
N THR A 614 -1.60 18.09 3.75
CA THR A 614 -1.46 19.23 2.80
C THR A 614 -0.48 18.95 1.66
N GLU A 615 0.41 17.99 1.85
CA GLU A 615 1.46 17.61 0.92
C GLU A 615 1.37 16.13 0.54
N LEU A 616 2.22 15.66 -0.37
CA LEU A 616 2.28 14.24 -0.71
C LEU A 616 2.57 13.42 0.56
N PRO A 617 1.81 12.35 0.84
CA PRO A 617 2.02 11.55 2.03
C PRO A 617 3.42 10.91 2.03
N GLU A 618 4.14 11.07 3.14
CA GLU A 618 5.46 10.49 3.33
C GLU A 618 5.39 9.02 3.74
N CYS A 619 6.49 8.31 3.45
CA CYS A 619 6.72 6.97 3.93
C CYS A 619 7.50 7.00 5.24
N GLY A 620 7.04 6.26 6.24
CA GLY A 620 7.69 6.19 7.55
C GLY A 620 6.97 5.27 8.51
N THR A 621 7.40 5.22 9.77
CA THR A 621 6.57 4.64 10.84
C THR A 621 5.33 5.51 11.04
N ASN A 622 4.29 4.96 11.67
CA ASN A 622 3.06 5.71 11.92
C ASN A 622 3.35 7.02 12.68
N ASP A 623 4.18 6.96 13.71
CA ASP A 623 4.53 8.14 14.52
C ASP A 623 5.31 9.19 13.71
N GLU A 624 6.27 8.77 12.88
CA GLU A 624 7.02 9.67 11.99
C GLU A 624 6.09 10.39 11.00
N VAL A 625 5.17 9.66 10.39
CA VAL A 625 4.23 10.20 9.41
C VAL A 625 3.23 11.14 10.06
N LEU A 626 2.71 10.79 11.25
CA LEU A 626 1.81 11.68 12.00
C LEU A 626 2.50 12.99 12.39
N ALA A 627 3.73 12.91 12.92
CA ALA A 627 4.50 14.10 13.30
C ALA A 627 4.83 14.97 12.07
N TYR A 628 5.24 14.36 10.95
CA TYR A 628 5.56 15.07 9.71
C TYR A 628 4.35 15.86 9.17
N HIS A 629 3.16 15.26 9.20
CA HIS A 629 1.93 15.90 8.71
C HIS A 629 1.19 16.74 9.75
N GLY A 630 1.75 16.89 10.96
CA GLY A 630 1.16 17.72 12.01
C GLY A 630 -0.13 17.15 12.61
N LEU A 631 -0.25 15.81 12.64
CA LEU A 631 -1.43 15.07 13.12
C LEU A 631 -1.14 14.24 14.39
N ASP A 632 0.07 14.35 14.94
CA ASP A 632 0.39 13.82 16.27
C ASP A 632 -0.17 14.71 17.39
N VAL A 633 -0.18 14.21 18.62
CA VAL A 633 -0.77 14.90 19.77
C VAL A 633 -0.18 16.29 19.98
N ALA A 634 1.15 16.43 19.95
CA ALA A 634 1.82 17.71 20.19
C ALA A 634 1.46 18.75 19.13
N SER A 635 1.46 18.37 17.86
CA SER A 635 1.07 19.25 16.75
C SER A 635 -0.40 19.67 16.83
N LEU A 636 -1.29 18.75 17.24
CA LEU A 636 -2.70 19.07 17.45
C LEU A 636 -2.91 20.05 18.61
N VAL A 637 -2.16 19.91 19.72
CA VAL A 637 -2.18 20.90 20.82
C VAL A 637 -1.84 22.30 20.31
N ASP A 638 -0.79 22.42 19.51
CA ASP A 638 -0.38 23.71 18.95
C ASP A 638 -1.42 24.27 17.96
N ALA A 639 -1.99 23.43 17.10
CA ALA A 639 -3.04 23.83 16.16
C ALA A 639 -4.31 24.34 16.89
N PHE A 640 -4.73 23.63 17.93
CA PHE A 640 -5.91 23.99 18.74
C PHE A 640 -5.68 25.29 19.50
N ARG A 641 -4.51 25.49 20.08
CA ARG A 641 -4.15 26.78 20.72
C ARG A 641 -4.12 27.93 19.72
N ALA A 642 -3.59 27.68 18.51
CA ALA A 642 -3.48 28.72 17.50
C ALA A 642 -4.85 29.25 17.04
N VAL A 643 -5.86 28.37 16.90
CA VAL A 643 -7.21 28.81 16.50
C VAL A 643 -7.90 29.58 17.63
N VAL A 644 -7.78 29.16 18.89
CA VAL A 644 -8.33 29.87 20.04
C VAL A 644 -7.70 31.26 20.19
N ARG A 645 -6.37 31.38 20.07
CA ARG A 645 -5.65 32.66 20.14
C ARG A 645 -6.07 33.62 19.02
N ARG A 646 -6.23 33.14 17.79
CA ARG A 646 -6.67 33.97 16.65
C ARG A 646 -8.05 34.56 16.90
N HIS A 647 -8.97 33.80 17.45
CA HIS A 647 -10.31 34.29 17.80
C HIS A 647 -10.24 35.37 18.87
N SER A 648 -9.48 35.15 19.96
CA SER A 648 -9.33 36.13 21.04
C SER A 648 -8.70 37.45 20.56
N SER A 649 -7.71 37.40 19.69
CA SER A 649 -7.03 38.57 19.12
C SER A 649 -7.95 39.37 18.17
N GLY A 650 -8.79 38.68 17.38
CA GLY A 650 -9.78 39.31 16.49
C GLY A 650 -10.89 40.05 17.26
N THR A 651 -11.32 39.48 18.39
CA THR A 651 -12.36 40.11 19.24
C THR A 651 -11.86 41.39 19.90
N VAL A 652 -10.59 41.46 20.30
CA VAL A 652 -9.98 42.69 20.88
C VAL A 652 -9.84 43.78 19.83
N SER A 653 -9.62 43.47 18.57
CA SER A 653 -9.51 44.46 17.48
C SER A 653 -10.86 45.05 17.04
N GLN A 654 -11.98 44.38 17.36
CA GLN A 654 -13.34 44.90 17.06
C GLN A 654 -13.93 45.77 18.19
N LEU A 655 -13.30 45.77 19.37
CA LEU A 655 -13.69 46.56 20.54
C LEU A 655 -12.79 47.79 20.76
N ALA A 656 -11.78 48.01 19.94
CA ALA A 656 -10.92 49.19 19.88
C ALA A 656 -11.26 50.03 18.64
#